data_4ec5ee3c57a53a574a63705fc8be5c55
#
_entry.id   4ec5ee3c57a53a574a63705fc8be5c55
#
_cell.length_a   1.000
_cell.length_b   1.000
_cell.length_c   1.000
_cell.angle_alpha   90.00
_cell.angle_beta   90.00
_cell.angle_gamma   90.00
#
_symmetry.space_group_name_H-M   'P 1'
#
loop_
_entity.id
_entity.type
_entity.pdbx_description
1 polymer ?
#
loop_
_entity_poly.entity_id
_entity_poly.type
_entity_poly.pdbx_seq_one_letter_code
_entity_poly.pdbx_strand_id
1 'polypeptide(L)'
;ALALVAFLIALLAWRRPHRLVRAILWPAATLLYRIRVSGREQVPPRGPALLVANHVSFIDAFLIFWAQPRPIRFVIWAPFMRWPFLRWFLRIVRVIPIDGTAGPRSILKSLRLASEAVAAGDVVCLFAEGGITRTGFLLPFHRGMEQILKHTPAPVVPVCLDHIWGSIFSYRGGRFFWKWPQRLPYPVSVSFGEPLPSSATALEVRQAIQRLSAESAIARSGQRPLVHRQFLRMATRHPFRSCMIDSTNHDKALSYGAVAAASRILGKRLAALLGDAQMVGVWLPSSVGGAIANITLAMLGKTSVDLNYTSSAEAIQSAARQCGLRHVLTSRLFTHKLPLRLADVQFIYLEDFRKTVSAAERIRTFLAVVLLPAKLLEWRWNLSRHAPDDTVTVIFSSGSTGDPKGVMLSHRNLAANAESVVQAIDPGPRDRLLGILPFFHSFGYTVTIWVPLQVGASLVYHADPRQGKEIGDLCRRHRCTILLTTPTFLRLWMKRAGPEDFATLRILMCGAEKLPLPLAQEFREKFGVQPLEGYGCTELSPVATANVPDWEGGSVRQVGNKPGSIGQPIPGVAARIVEPESLVPLGAGSEGLILFKGANVMKGYLNRPEATAAVIRDGWYITGDIGRFDEEGFITITDRLSRFSKIGGEMVPHQRIEDELHQILGTSERICVVSAVPDERRGERLVVLHTPLNADFDQAGLARTLGTRGLPNLWLPGSRDFFVVPELPVLGSGKVDLKRVKELALEMTRG
;
A
#
# COMPACT_ATOMS: atom_id res chain seq x y z
N ALA A 1 23.18 8.65 55.18
CA ALA A 1 22.97 8.20 53.78
C ALA A 1 21.50 8.25 53.40
N LEU A 2 20.59 7.55 54.08
CA LEU A 2 19.13 7.49 53.75
C LEU A 2 18.46 8.87 53.81
N ALA A 3 18.76 9.69 54.84
CA ALA A 3 18.21 11.05 54.96
C ALA A 3 18.66 11.98 53.84
N LEU A 4 19.96 11.87 53.37
CA LEU A 4 20.47 12.62 52.26
C LEU A 4 19.83 12.21 50.93
N VAL A 5 19.58 10.88 50.72
CA VAL A 5 18.88 10.36 49.56
C VAL A 5 17.43 10.82 49.55
N ALA A 6 16.74 10.76 50.67
CA ALA A 6 15.38 11.24 50.80
C ALA A 6 15.30 12.76 50.54
N PHE A 7 16.25 13.56 51.06
CA PHE A 7 16.34 15.00 50.83
C PHE A 7 16.59 15.29 49.32
N LEU A 8 17.52 14.58 48.68
CA LEU A 8 17.79 14.72 47.23
C LEU A 8 16.59 14.36 46.39
N ILE A 9 15.85 13.29 46.75
CA ILE A 9 14.58 12.90 46.10
C ILE A 9 13.54 13.99 46.26
N ALA A 10 13.37 14.53 47.47
CA ALA A 10 12.43 15.62 47.76
C ALA A 10 12.80 16.90 47.00
N LEU A 11 14.08 17.25 46.94
CA LEU A 11 14.60 18.39 46.20
C LEU A 11 14.37 18.22 44.67
N LEU A 12 14.62 17.03 44.13
CA LEU A 12 14.32 16.66 42.73
C LEU A 12 12.81 16.70 42.45
N ALA A 13 11.98 16.20 43.37
CA ALA A 13 10.53 16.24 43.27
C ALA A 13 10.01 17.69 43.26
N TRP A 14 10.62 18.58 44.01
CA TRP A 14 10.24 20.00 44.07
C TRP A 14 10.75 20.81 42.90
N ARG A 15 12.06 20.68 42.55
CA ARG A 15 12.70 21.49 41.48
C ARG A 15 12.52 20.94 40.06
N ARG A 16 12.45 19.62 39.90
CA ARG A 16 12.40 18.95 38.58
C ARG A 16 11.52 17.69 38.60
N PRO A 17 10.21 17.83 38.94
CA PRO A 17 9.31 16.68 39.13
C PRO A 17 9.24 15.75 37.91
N HIS A 18 9.36 16.27 36.70
CA HIS A 18 9.40 15.50 35.45
C HIS A 18 10.60 14.52 35.36
N ARG A 19 11.78 14.87 35.93
CA ARG A 19 12.94 13.97 35.98
C ARG A 19 12.71 12.80 36.94
N LEU A 20 12.13 13.07 38.08
CA LEU A 20 11.77 12.04 39.06
C LEU A 20 10.76 11.05 38.45
N VAL A 21 9.71 11.57 37.81
CA VAL A 21 8.71 10.73 37.13
C VAL A 21 9.36 9.84 36.07
N ARG A 22 10.28 10.38 35.29
CA ARG A 22 11.04 9.57 34.29
C ARG A 22 11.86 8.48 34.95
N ALA A 23 12.55 8.77 36.05
CA ALA A 23 13.37 7.80 36.75
C ALA A 23 12.52 6.65 37.32
N ILE A 24 11.35 6.97 37.91
CA ILE A 24 10.41 5.99 38.46
C ILE A 24 9.84 5.07 37.35
N LEU A 25 9.51 5.64 36.20
CA LEU A 25 8.87 4.91 35.11
C LEU A 25 9.87 4.21 34.16
N TRP A 26 11.19 4.51 34.32
CA TRP A 26 12.24 3.96 33.47
C TRP A 26 12.25 2.43 33.37
N PRO A 27 12.19 1.67 34.48
CA PRO A 27 12.23 0.21 34.42
C PRO A 27 11.02 -0.36 33.64
N ALA A 28 9.83 0.15 33.89
CA ALA A 28 8.62 -0.29 33.19
C ALA A 28 8.67 0.03 31.69
N ALA A 29 9.13 1.24 31.34
CA ALA A 29 9.23 1.66 29.95
C ALA A 29 10.23 0.79 29.16
N THR A 30 11.40 0.50 29.72
CA THR A 30 12.44 -0.33 29.08
C THR A 30 12.10 -1.81 29.01
N LEU A 31 11.34 -2.31 30.01
CA LEU A 31 10.84 -3.68 30.00
C LEU A 31 9.76 -3.91 28.95
N LEU A 32 8.86 -2.93 28.80
CA LEU A 32 7.71 -3.05 27.87
C LEU A 32 8.05 -2.58 26.46
N TYR A 33 8.92 -1.59 26.31
CA TYR A 33 9.18 -0.93 25.02
C TYR A 33 10.66 -0.75 24.74
N ARG A 34 11.03 -1.03 23.50
CA ARG A 34 12.33 -0.67 22.93
C ARG A 34 12.14 0.59 22.07
N ILE A 35 12.32 1.77 22.70
CA ILE A 35 12.06 3.06 22.07
C ILE A 35 13.31 3.51 21.29
N ARG A 36 13.11 3.82 20.01
CA ARG A 36 14.09 4.49 19.16
C ARG A 36 13.66 5.94 18.98
N VAL A 37 14.57 6.87 19.23
CA VAL A 37 14.30 8.30 19.11
C VAL A 37 15.18 8.89 18.03
N SER A 38 14.59 9.70 17.13
CA SER A 38 15.31 10.48 16.11
C SER A 38 14.81 11.92 16.09
N GLY A 39 15.69 12.86 15.68
CA GLY A 39 15.32 14.27 15.54
C GLY A 39 15.03 15.00 16.86
N ARG A 40 15.46 14.48 18.00
CA ARG A 40 15.23 15.12 19.32
C ARG A 40 15.69 16.57 19.37
N GLU A 41 16.75 16.88 18.66
CA GLU A 41 17.38 18.20 18.50
C GLU A 41 16.50 19.19 17.74
N GLN A 42 15.51 18.72 16.99
CA GLN A 42 14.56 19.56 16.26
C GLN A 42 13.62 20.33 17.18
N VAL A 43 13.45 19.88 18.42
CA VAL A 43 12.69 20.64 19.42
C VAL A 43 13.60 21.74 19.97
N PRO A 44 13.25 23.04 19.80
CA PRO A 44 14.05 24.14 20.28
C PRO A 44 14.49 23.96 21.74
N PRO A 45 15.77 24.21 22.11
CA PRO A 45 16.25 23.97 23.46
C PRO A 45 15.62 24.93 24.50
N ARG A 46 15.17 26.10 24.06
CA ARG A 46 14.52 27.14 24.87
C ARG A 46 13.37 27.77 24.08
N GLY A 47 12.48 28.46 24.78
CA GLY A 47 11.33 29.12 24.15
C GLY A 47 10.15 28.18 23.84
N PRO A 48 9.07 28.71 23.29
CA PRO A 48 7.85 27.97 23.01
C PRO A 48 8.05 27.00 21.82
N ALA A 49 7.26 25.91 21.83
CA ALA A 49 7.09 25.04 20.66
C ALA A 49 5.76 24.31 20.76
N LEU A 50 5.08 24.11 19.63
CA LEU A 50 3.92 23.25 19.52
C LEU A 50 4.32 21.91 18.88
N LEU A 51 4.32 20.84 19.65
CA LEU A 51 4.48 19.47 19.15
C LEU A 51 3.13 18.99 18.65
N VAL A 52 3.07 18.55 17.40
CA VAL A 52 1.87 17.97 16.82
C VAL A 52 2.15 16.52 16.47
N ALA A 53 1.39 15.59 17.07
CA ALA A 53 1.66 14.16 16.95
C ALA A 53 0.45 13.40 16.40
N ASN A 54 0.73 12.25 15.75
CA ASN A 54 -0.28 11.23 15.46
C ASN A 54 -0.67 10.45 16.71
N HIS A 55 -1.87 9.84 16.70
CA HIS A 55 -2.44 9.17 17.88
C HIS A 55 -2.83 7.71 17.59
N VAL A 56 -2.00 6.77 18.00
CA VAL A 56 -2.11 5.35 17.68
C VAL A 56 -2.48 4.49 18.89
N SER A 57 -2.14 4.96 20.10
CA SER A 57 -2.33 4.17 21.33
C SER A 57 -2.55 5.04 22.57
N PHE A 58 -3.03 4.41 23.64
CA PHE A 58 -3.22 5.10 24.93
C PHE A 58 -1.93 5.59 25.60
N ILE A 59 -0.77 5.09 25.19
CA ILE A 59 0.51 5.45 25.81
C ILE A 59 1.33 6.46 25.00
N ASP A 60 0.77 7.01 23.94
CA ASP A 60 1.51 7.88 23.01
C ASP A 60 2.11 9.11 23.70
N ALA A 61 1.32 9.79 24.54
CA ALA A 61 1.82 10.91 25.34
C ALA A 61 3.00 10.51 26.23
N PHE A 62 2.98 9.30 26.77
CA PHE A 62 4.02 8.75 27.60
C PHE A 62 5.31 8.47 26.82
N LEU A 63 5.19 7.92 25.60
CA LEU A 63 6.34 7.68 24.72
C LEU A 63 7.01 8.98 24.30
N ILE A 64 6.23 10.01 23.95
CA ILE A 64 6.76 11.35 23.62
C ILE A 64 7.41 12.00 24.85
N PHE A 65 6.77 11.95 26.03
CA PHE A 65 7.33 12.43 27.29
C PHE A 65 8.67 11.75 27.58
N TRP A 66 8.79 10.46 27.28
CA TRP A 66 10.04 9.71 27.45
C TRP A 66 11.11 10.13 26.46
N ALA A 67 10.72 10.34 25.20
CA ALA A 67 11.64 10.64 24.10
C ALA A 67 12.26 12.04 24.21
N GLN A 68 11.54 13.04 24.78
CA GLN A 68 11.97 14.44 24.82
C GLN A 68 12.37 14.88 26.23
N PRO A 69 13.60 15.43 26.45
CA PRO A 69 14.05 15.84 27.78
C PRO A 69 13.34 17.09 28.35
N ARG A 70 12.85 17.99 27.49
CA ARG A 70 12.11 19.19 27.92
C ARG A 70 10.78 18.81 28.58
N PRO A 71 10.32 19.58 29.59
CA PRO A 71 8.95 19.46 30.08
C PRO A 71 7.93 19.73 28.96
N ILE A 72 6.94 18.86 28.83
CA ILE A 72 5.88 18.97 27.82
C ILE A 72 4.54 19.04 28.53
N ARG A 73 3.68 19.98 28.12
CA ARG A 73 2.29 20.05 28.54
C ARG A 73 1.40 19.40 27.48
N PHE A 74 0.85 18.24 27.80
CA PHE A 74 -0.01 17.51 26.89
C PHE A 74 -1.45 18.01 26.96
N VAL A 75 -2.10 18.13 25.80
CA VAL A 75 -3.56 18.28 25.70
C VAL A 75 -4.16 16.88 25.80
N ILE A 76 -4.92 16.60 26.88
CA ILE A 76 -5.41 15.25 27.21
C ILE A 76 -6.93 15.29 27.48
N TRP A 77 -7.60 14.22 27.12
CA TRP A 77 -9.03 14.04 27.32
C TRP A 77 -9.43 14.19 28.81
N ALA A 78 -10.30 15.15 29.10
CA ALA A 78 -10.65 15.59 30.47
C ALA A 78 -11.15 14.46 31.40
N PRO A 79 -11.92 13.44 30.94
CA PRO A 79 -12.34 12.34 31.80
C PRO A 79 -11.23 11.59 32.52
N PHE A 80 -9.98 11.57 31.98
CA PHE A 80 -8.84 10.99 32.69
C PHE A 80 -8.55 11.69 34.05
N MET A 81 -8.93 12.95 34.19
CA MET A 81 -8.80 13.70 35.46
C MET A 81 -9.72 13.20 36.56
N ARG A 82 -10.72 12.35 36.26
CA ARG A 82 -11.65 11.78 37.26
C ARG A 82 -10.99 10.66 38.06
N TRP A 83 -9.94 10.05 37.59
CA TRP A 83 -9.21 8.96 38.27
C TRP A 83 -8.24 9.55 39.30
N PRO A 84 -8.38 9.32 40.63
CA PRO A 84 -7.61 10.02 41.66
C PRO A 84 -6.10 9.89 41.50
N PHE A 85 -5.62 8.66 41.23
CA PHE A 85 -4.21 8.37 41.06
C PHE A 85 -3.63 9.06 39.79
N LEU A 86 -4.36 8.97 38.67
CA LEU A 86 -3.94 9.59 37.41
C LEU A 86 -4.02 11.12 37.50
N ARG A 87 -5.00 11.67 38.17
CA ARG A 87 -5.17 13.12 38.40
C ARG A 87 -3.96 13.74 39.10
N TRP A 88 -3.40 13.08 40.11
CA TRP A 88 -2.19 13.56 40.78
C TRP A 88 -1.01 13.65 39.81
N PHE A 89 -0.76 12.57 39.05
CA PHE A 89 0.29 12.54 38.04
C PHE A 89 0.08 13.60 36.94
N LEU A 90 -1.13 13.71 36.39
CA LEU A 90 -1.46 14.66 35.33
C LEU A 90 -1.31 16.12 35.78
N ARG A 91 -1.53 16.41 37.07
CA ARG A 91 -1.27 17.73 37.66
C ARG A 91 0.24 18.04 37.73
N ILE A 92 1.08 17.07 38.08
CA ILE A 92 2.54 17.26 38.12
C ILE A 92 3.08 17.61 36.74
N VAL A 93 2.62 16.95 35.67
CA VAL A 93 3.02 17.24 34.31
C VAL A 93 2.25 18.43 33.68
N ARG A 94 1.37 19.12 34.49
CA ARG A 94 0.63 20.34 34.11
C ARG A 94 -0.14 20.15 32.78
N VAL A 95 -0.87 19.03 32.62
CA VAL A 95 -1.66 18.76 31.42
C VAL A 95 -2.79 19.80 31.23
N ILE A 96 -3.20 19.97 29.99
CA ILE A 96 -4.31 20.81 29.57
C ILE A 96 -5.49 19.89 29.26
N PRO A 97 -6.56 19.88 30.09
CA PRO A 97 -7.70 19.02 29.84
C PRO A 97 -8.54 19.54 28.68
N ILE A 98 -8.93 18.63 27.75
CA ILE A 98 -9.86 18.91 26.64
C ILE A 98 -11.06 17.95 26.74
N ASP A 99 -12.25 18.47 26.56
CA ASP A 99 -13.48 17.68 26.51
C ASP A 99 -14.28 18.02 25.27
N GLY A 100 -14.18 17.15 24.27
CA GLY A 100 -14.93 17.26 23.01
C GLY A 100 -16.42 16.96 23.17
N THR A 101 -16.81 16.24 24.23
CA THR A 101 -18.24 15.91 24.50
C THR A 101 -19.00 17.04 25.17
N ALA A 102 -18.30 17.97 25.79
CA ALA A 102 -18.89 19.15 26.46
C ALA A 102 -19.20 20.33 25.48
N GLY A 103 -19.07 20.10 24.20
CA GLY A 103 -19.41 21.04 23.13
C GLY A 103 -18.31 22.02 22.73
N PRO A 104 -18.53 22.82 21.66
CA PRO A 104 -17.49 23.66 21.01
C PRO A 104 -16.86 24.69 21.94
N ARG A 105 -17.63 25.26 22.91
CA ARG A 105 -17.13 26.25 23.89
C ARG A 105 -16.07 25.65 24.80
N SER A 106 -16.22 24.37 25.20
CA SER A 106 -15.23 23.66 26.02
C SER A 106 -13.93 23.45 25.26
N ILE A 107 -14.03 23.05 23.99
CA ILE A 107 -12.85 22.88 23.11
C ILE A 107 -12.11 24.20 22.98
N LEU A 108 -12.80 25.30 22.66
CA LEU A 108 -12.19 26.63 22.52
C LEU A 108 -11.50 27.10 23.80
N LYS A 109 -12.08 26.81 24.99
CA LYS A 109 -11.46 27.12 26.28
C LYS A 109 -10.14 26.37 26.45
N SER A 110 -10.11 25.09 26.11
CA SER A 110 -8.89 24.26 26.17
C SER A 110 -7.80 24.72 25.18
N LEU A 111 -8.21 25.11 23.96
CA LEU A 111 -7.28 25.67 22.97
C LEU A 111 -6.69 27.02 23.41
N ARG A 112 -7.47 27.87 24.08
CA ARG A 112 -6.97 29.12 24.71
C ARG A 112 -5.92 28.83 25.77
N LEU A 113 -6.20 27.88 26.70
CA LEU A 113 -5.21 27.46 27.69
C LEU A 113 -3.94 26.91 27.09
N ALA A 114 -4.04 26.22 25.93
CA ALA A 114 -2.88 25.75 25.18
C ALA A 114 -2.10 26.93 24.57
N SER A 115 -2.81 27.94 24.00
CA SER A 115 -2.18 29.16 23.47
C SER A 115 -1.48 29.97 24.57
N GLU A 116 -2.11 30.15 25.74
CA GLU A 116 -1.49 30.79 26.90
C GLU A 116 -0.23 30.06 27.37
N ALA A 117 -0.24 28.73 27.36
CA ALA A 117 0.93 27.94 27.71
C ALA A 117 2.07 28.12 26.70
N VAL A 118 1.77 28.16 25.41
CA VAL A 118 2.76 28.49 24.36
C VAL A 118 3.28 29.89 24.55
N ALA A 119 2.43 30.89 24.82
CA ALA A 119 2.83 32.27 25.09
C ALA A 119 3.75 32.39 26.31
N ALA A 120 3.56 31.55 27.33
CA ALA A 120 4.41 31.47 28.51
C ALA A 120 5.78 30.79 28.26
N GLY A 121 6.06 30.34 27.04
CA GLY A 121 7.33 29.70 26.66
C GLY A 121 7.36 28.19 26.88
N ASP A 122 6.21 27.57 27.22
CA ASP A 122 6.10 26.12 27.39
C ASP A 122 6.14 25.36 26.05
N VAL A 123 6.53 24.09 26.11
CA VAL A 123 6.32 23.13 25.01
C VAL A 123 4.96 22.48 25.21
N VAL A 124 4.07 22.64 24.25
CA VAL A 124 2.74 22.03 24.27
C VAL A 124 2.68 20.90 23.24
N CYS A 125 2.07 19.76 23.60
CA CYS A 125 1.87 18.64 22.68
C CYS A 125 0.38 18.40 22.45
N LEU A 126 0.00 18.38 21.16
CA LEU A 126 -1.36 18.16 20.69
C LEU A 126 -1.42 16.92 19.81
N PHE A 127 -2.41 16.06 20.04
CA PHE A 127 -2.78 14.99 19.10
C PHE A 127 -3.87 15.54 18.17
N ALA A 128 -3.44 16.01 16.98
CA ALA A 128 -4.31 16.75 16.06
C ALA A 128 -5.42 15.89 15.43
N GLU A 129 -5.32 14.57 15.52
CA GLU A 129 -6.34 13.62 15.08
C GLU A 129 -7.61 13.63 15.96
N GLY A 130 -7.55 14.21 17.15
CA GLY A 130 -8.69 14.28 18.08
C GLY A 130 -9.14 12.94 18.66
N GLY A 131 -8.52 11.83 18.28
CA GLY A 131 -8.81 10.48 18.77
C GLY A 131 -7.79 9.45 18.34
N ILE A 132 -7.77 8.30 19.01
CA ILE A 132 -6.90 7.19 18.68
C ILE A 132 -7.42 6.50 17.41
N THR A 133 -6.53 6.24 16.43
CA THR A 133 -6.91 5.53 15.21
C THR A 133 -7.45 4.13 15.51
N ARG A 134 -8.52 3.75 14.82
CA ARG A 134 -9.17 2.43 14.85
C ARG A 134 -8.86 1.61 13.60
N THR A 135 -8.46 2.31 12.54
CA THR A 135 -8.13 1.72 11.25
C THR A 135 -6.63 1.48 11.07
N GLY A 136 -5.79 2.08 11.92
CA GLY A 136 -4.34 2.04 11.78
C GLY A 136 -3.77 3.03 10.76
N PHE A 137 -4.64 3.82 10.12
CA PHE A 137 -4.25 4.93 9.25
C PHE A 137 -4.10 6.22 10.05
N LEU A 138 -3.41 7.17 9.46
CA LEU A 138 -3.31 8.53 9.97
C LEU A 138 -4.64 9.26 9.72
N LEU A 139 -5.34 9.63 10.78
CA LEU A 139 -6.63 10.29 10.66
C LEU A 139 -6.50 11.74 10.14
N PRO A 140 -7.60 12.37 9.73
CA PRO A 140 -7.61 13.79 9.41
C PRO A 140 -7.18 14.64 10.60
N PHE A 141 -6.44 15.72 10.35
CA PHE A 141 -6.02 16.64 11.40
C PHE A 141 -7.02 17.78 11.54
N HIS A 142 -7.45 18.03 12.77
CA HIS A 142 -8.31 19.16 13.09
C HIS A 142 -7.51 20.46 13.12
N ARG A 143 -8.15 21.56 12.71
CA ARG A 143 -7.57 22.91 12.69
C ARG A 143 -7.34 23.53 14.08
N GLY A 144 -7.44 22.74 15.17
CA GLY A 144 -7.19 23.20 16.54
C GLY A 144 -5.78 23.75 16.75
N MET A 145 -4.78 23.22 16.04
CA MET A 145 -3.41 23.72 16.09
C MET A 145 -3.30 25.16 15.53
N GLU A 146 -4.02 25.45 14.44
CA GLU A 146 -4.04 26.78 13.83
C GLU A 146 -4.66 27.82 14.80
N GLN A 147 -5.69 27.41 15.57
CA GLN A 147 -6.29 28.26 16.60
C GLN A 147 -5.35 28.54 17.76
N ILE A 148 -4.53 27.56 18.17
CA ILE A 148 -3.51 27.75 19.23
C ILE A 148 -2.49 28.79 18.80
N LEU A 149 -2.06 28.76 17.52
CA LEU A 149 -0.98 29.59 16.99
C LEU A 149 -1.43 30.95 16.45
N LYS A 150 -2.74 31.18 16.27
CA LYS A 150 -3.30 32.39 15.66
C LYS A 150 -2.79 33.69 16.29
N HIS A 151 -2.61 33.72 17.60
CA HIS A 151 -2.17 34.90 18.36
C HIS A 151 -0.82 34.70 19.08
N THR A 152 -0.24 33.52 18.95
CA THR A 152 1.01 33.18 19.66
C THR A 152 1.88 32.39 18.71
N PRO A 153 2.65 33.05 17.82
CA PRO A 153 3.50 32.37 16.88
C PRO A 153 4.60 31.56 17.59
N ALA A 154 4.66 30.26 17.27
CA ALA A 154 5.68 29.34 17.75
C ALA A 154 5.98 28.31 16.66
N PRO A 155 7.19 27.73 16.61
CA PRO A 155 7.50 26.65 15.67
C PRO A 155 6.64 25.43 15.95
N VAL A 156 6.14 24.82 14.87
CA VAL A 156 5.38 23.58 14.89
C VAL A 156 6.32 22.41 14.61
N VAL A 157 6.54 21.55 15.58
CA VAL A 157 7.38 20.36 15.42
C VAL A 157 6.48 19.14 15.20
N PRO A 158 6.47 18.55 13.99
CA PRO A 158 5.76 17.33 13.72
C PRO A 158 6.41 16.15 14.45
N VAL A 159 5.59 15.32 15.11
CA VAL A 159 6.07 14.15 15.87
C VAL A 159 5.37 12.90 15.34
N CYS A 160 6.16 11.93 14.92
CA CYS A 160 5.65 10.65 14.42
C CYS A 160 5.91 9.52 15.42
N LEU A 161 4.84 8.88 15.84
CA LEU A 161 4.84 7.60 16.55
C LEU A 161 4.64 6.47 15.53
N ASP A 162 5.68 5.71 15.26
CA ASP A 162 5.64 4.64 14.27
C ASP A 162 5.90 3.27 14.91
N HIS A 163 5.38 2.22 14.25
CA HIS A 163 5.50 0.82 14.65
C HIS A 163 4.80 0.48 15.98
N ILE A 164 3.92 1.35 16.51
CA ILE A 164 3.17 1.09 17.74
C ILE A 164 1.84 0.36 17.50
N TRP A 165 1.35 0.34 16.24
CA TRP A 165 0.17 -0.41 15.85
C TRP A 165 0.39 -1.91 16.02
N GLY A 166 -0.44 -2.55 16.83
CA GLY A 166 -0.27 -3.95 17.25
C GLY A 166 0.27 -4.12 18.67
N SER A 167 0.69 -3.02 19.35
CA SER A 167 0.95 -3.05 20.78
C SER A 167 -0.33 -3.32 21.58
N ILE A 168 -0.18 -3.72 22.84
CA ILE A 168 -1.32 -4.01 23.72
C ILE A 168 -2.24 -2.81 23.94
N PHE A 169 -1.74 -1.58 23.77
CA PHE A 169 -2.47 -0.34 23.97
C PHE A 169 -3.04 0.28 22.68
N SER A 170 -2.80 -0.32 21.51
CA SER A 170 -3.40 0.09 20.22
C SER A 170 -4.71 -0.65 19.98
N TYR A 171 -5.51 -0.20 19.01
CA TYR A 171 -6.83 -0.82 18.71
C TYR A 171 -6.74 -2.04 17.78
N ARG A 172 -5.58 -2.42 17.29
CA ARG A 172 -5.43 -3.57 16.41
C ARG A 172 -6.14 -4.83 16.96
N GLY A 173 -6.88 -5.53 16.08
CA GLY A 173 -7.68 -6.69 16.48
C GLY A 173 -9.00 -6.30 17.20
N GLY A 174 -9.49 -5.06 17.01
CA GLY A 174 -10.82 -4.61 17.43
C GLY A 174 -10.96 -4.28 18.91
N ARG A 175 -9.87 -4.23 19.70
CA ARG A 175 -9.93 -3.92 21.13
C ARG A 175 -8.64 -3.29 21.64
N PHE A 176 -8.78 -2.43 22.66
CA PHE A 176 -7.67 -1.98 23.51
C PHE A 176 -7.51 -2.95 24.67
N PHE A 177 -6.30 -3.04 25.21
CA PHE A 177 -5.96 -3.89 26.36
C PHE A 177 -6.32 -5.38 26.16
N TRP A 178 -6.06 -6.19 27.17
CA TRP A 178 -6.41 -7.61 27.21
C TRP A 178 -6.01 -8.42 25.97
N LYS A 179 -4.84 -8.07 25.42
CA LYS A 179 -4.16 -8.77 24.32
C LYS A 179 -2.81 -9.27 24.80
N TRP A 180 -2.41 -10.44 24.36
CA TRP A 180 -1.06 -10.90 24.56
C TRP A 180 -0.08 -10.05 23.75
N PRO A 181 1.04 -9.57 24.35
CA PRO A 181 2.06 -8.85 23.61
C PRO A 181 2.68 -9.74 22.55
N GLN A 182 2.74 -9.28 21.32
CA GLN A 182 3.37 -10.03 20.22
C GLN A 182 4.90 -10.12 20.39
N ARG A 183 5.47 -9.15 21.08
CA ARG A 183 6.92 -9.05 21.41
C ARG A 183 7.09 -8.32 22.72
N LEU A 184 8.13 -8.68 23.46
CA LEU A 184 8.59 -7.99 24.66
C LEU A 184 10.12 -7.92 24.64
N PRO A 185 10.74 -6.73 24.78
CA PRO A 185 10.11 -5.39 24.67
C PRO A 185 9.56 -5.10 23.27
N TYR A 186 8.45 -4.35 23.18
CA TYR A 186 7.80 -3.99 21.92
C TYR A 186 8.58 -2.82 21.27
N PRO A 187 9.04 -2.97 20.01
CA PRO A 187 9.80 -1.91 19.35
C PRO A 187 8.87 -0.76 18.92
N VAL A 188 9.29 0.48 19.20
CA VAL A 188 8.57 1.70 18.84
C VAL A 188 9.58 2.76 18.38
N SER A 189 9.21 3.57 17.41
CA SER A 189 9.98 4.74 16.98
C SER A 189 9.22 6.03 17.32
N VAL A 190 9.93 7.02 17.86
CA VAL A 190 9.46 8.38 18.09
C VAL A 190 10.38 9.32 17.31
N SER A 191 9.86 9.94 16.25
CA SER A 191 10.63 10.81 15.36
C SER A 191 10.09 12.23 15.45
N PHE A 192 11.00 13.19 15.70
CA PHE A 192 10.72 14.61 15.67
C PHE A 192 11.21 15.16 14.32
N GLY A 193 10.33 15.83 13.58
CA GLY A 193 10.66 16.42 12.30
C GLY A 193 11.16 17.87 12.42
N GLU A 194 11.62 18.38 11.31
CA GLU A 194 12.03 19.79 11.20
C GLU A 194 10.88 20.72 11.58
N PRO A 195 11.18 21.80 12.33
CA PRO A 195 10.18 22.77 12.70
C PRO A 195 9.55 23.43 11.47
N LEU A 196 8.24 23.44 11.42
CA LEU A 196 7.44 24.15 10.43
C LEU A 196 7.09 25.56 10.98
N PRO A 197 6.80 26.53 10.11
CA PRO A 197 6.38 27.87 10.52
C PRO A 197 5.04 27.81 11.25
N SER A 198 4.76 28.83 12.07
CA SER A 198 3.48 28.97 12.79
C SER A 198 2.25 29.09 11.89
N SER A 199 2.47 29.41 10.62
CA SER A 199 1.44 29.48 9.57
C SER A 199 1.13 28.14 8.92
N ALA A 200 1.87 27.05 9.28
CA ALA A 200 1.66 25.74 8.69
C ALA A 200 0.22 25.22 8.93
N THR A 201 -0.39 24.75 7.88
CA THR A 201 -1.75 24.18 7.90
C THR A 201 -1.77 22.78 8.53
N ALA A 202 -2.93 22.35 8.99
CA ALA A 202 -3.13 21.01 9.52
C ALA A 202 -2.72 19.91 8.52
N LEU A 203 -2.98 20.12 7.22
CA LEU A 203 -2.58 19.18 6.16
C LEU A 203 -1.07 19.12 5.97
N GLU A 204 -0.37 20.26 5.96
CA GLU A 204 1.11 20.29 5.83
C GLU A 204 1.78 19.56 6.99
N VAL A 205 1.29 19.74 8.22
CA VAL A 205 1.80 19.01 9.38
C VAL A 205 1.49 17.52 9.29
N ARG A 206 0.30 17.16 8.82
CA ARG A 206 -0.08 15.75 8.57
C ARG A 206 0.84 15.10 7.53
N GLN A 207 1.15 15.80 6.44
CA GLN A 207 2.08 15.31 5.41
C GLN A 207 3.51 15.19 5.95
N ALA A 208 3.95 16.12 6.80
CA ALA A 208 5.25 16.02 7.47
C ALA A 208 5.34 14.78 8.37
N ILE A 209 4.29 14.48 9.15
CA ILE A 209 4.23 13.26 9.98
C ILE A 209 4.19 12.00 9.11
N GLN A 210 3.48 12.03 7.99
CA GLN A 210 3.46 10.92 7.05
C GLN A 210 4.85 10.65 6.43
N ARG A 211 5.59 11.73 6.10
CA ARG A 211 6.99 11.63 5.65
C ARG A 211 7.88 11.02 6.73
N LEU A 212 7.77 11.45 7.99
CA LEU A 212 8.51 10.87 9.11
C LEU A 212 8.19 9.38 9.31
N SER A 213 6.93 8.97 9.12
CA SER A 213 6.52 7.57 9.16
C SER A 213 7.21 6.75 8.06
N ALA A 214 7.25 7.27 6.83
CA ALA A 214 7.95 6.62 5.73
C ALA A 214 9.47 6.52 5.98
N GLU A 215 10.10 7.57 6.47
CA GLU A 215 11.53 7.59 6.82
C GLU A 215 11.85 6.61 7.95
N SER A 216 11.00 6.55 8.97
CA SER A 216 11.10 5.55 10.05
C SER A 216 10.96 4.13 9.52
N ALA A 217 10.01 3.89 8.61
CA ALA A 217 9.83 2.60 7.95
C ALA A 217 11.04 2.19 7.10
N ILE A 218 11.64 3.14 6.37
CA ILE A 218 12.88 2.93 5.60
C ILE A 218 14.04 2.57 6.55
N ALA A 219 14.24 3.33 7.62
CA ALA A 219 15.32 3.11 8.57
C ALA A 219 15.27 1.72 9.27
N ARG A 220 14.05 1.19 9.52
CA ARG A 220 13.89 -0.14 10.14
C ARG A 220 13.81 -1.28 9.12
N SER A 221 13.66 -0.99 7.84
CA SER A 221 13.39 -2.01 6.81
C SER A 221 14.51 -3.05 6.68
N GLY A 222 15.76 -2.66 6.83
CA GLY A 222 16.91 -3.58 6.81
C GLY A 222 16.97 -4.58 7.97
N GLN A 223 16.20 -4.38 9.03
CA GLN A 223 16.13 -5.27 10.20
C GLN A 223 14.97 -6.26 10.14
N ARG A 224 14.11 -6.15 9.12
CA ARG A 224 12.99 -7.06 8.92
C ARG A 224 13.50 -8.42 8.46
N PRO A 225 12.88 -9.53 8.93
CA PRO A 225 13.16 -10.83 8.34
C PRO A 225 12.78 -10.83 6.86
N LEU A 226 13.58 -11.50 6.05
CA LEU A 226 13.33 -11.68 4.62
C LEU A 226 11.99 -12.42 4.39
N VAL A 227 11.30 -12.19 3.28
CA VAL A 227 9.94 -12.74 3.05
C VAL A 227 9.87 -14.27 3.20
N HIS A 228 10.85 -15.01 2.67
CA HIS A 228 10.90 -16.48 2.81
C HIS A 228 11.20 -16.93 4.26
N ARG A 229 11.95 -16.12 5.04
CA ARG A 229 12.19 -16.41 6.46
C ARG A 229 10.95 -16.13 7.31
N GLN A 230 10.16 -15.10 6.98
CA GLN A 230 8.87 -14.84 7.62
C GLN A 230 7.92 -16.03 7.39
N PHE A 231 7.83 -16.50 6.15
CA PHE A 231 7.07 -17.71 5.82
C PHE A 231 7.55 -18.93 6.62
N LEU A 232 8.86 -19.21 6.65
CA LEU A 232 9.38 -20.37 7.40
C LEU A 232 9.06 -20.28 8.91
N ARG A 233 9.15 -19.09 9.51
CA ARG A 233 8.77 -18.87 10.92
C ARG A 233 7.27 -19.12 11.15
N MET A 234 6.43 -18.75 10.19
CA MET A 234 5.00 -19.05 10.25
C MET A 234 4.76 -20.56 10.10
N ALA A 235 5.45 -21.22 9.19
CA ALA A 235 5.34 -22.65 8.95
C ALA A 235 5.78 -23.49 10.18
N THR A 236 6.86 -23.11 10.86
CA THR A 236 7.29 -23.79 12.09
C THR A 236 6.37 -23.52 13.28
N ARG A 237 5.77 -22.34 13.35
CA ARG A 237 4.83 -21.97 14.42
C ARG A 237 3.47 -22.66 14.28
N HIS A 238 3.02 -22.87 13.04
CA HIS A 238 1.71 -23.41 12.72
C HIS A 238 1.77 -24.44 11.58
N PRO A 239 2.53 -25.54 11.74
CA PRO A 239 2.85 -26.47 10.65
C PRO A 239 1.63 -27.19 10.07
N PHE A 240 0.60 -27.43 10.87
CA PHE A 240 -0.61 -28.14 10.46
C PHE A 240 -1.73 -27.23 9.93
N ARG A 241 -1.58 -25.89 10.05
CA ARG A 241 -2.57 -24.96 9.54
C ARG A 241 -2.63 -25.03 8.02
N SER A 242 -3.87 -24.98 7.44
CA SER A 242 -4.07 -24.88 6.00
C SER A 242 -3.38 -23.63 5.45
N CYS A 243 -2.56 -23.81 4.42
CA CYS A 243 -1.80 -22.75 3.76
C CYS A 243 -2.35 -22.48 2.37
N MET A 244 -2.38 -23.49 1.51
CA MET A 244 -2.78 -23.37 0.12
C MET A 244 -3.75 -24.46 -0.26
N ILE A 245 -4.77 -24.11 -1.03
CA ILE A 245 -5.80 -25.00 -1.58
C ILE A 245 -5.74 -24.88 -3.10
N ASP A 246 -5.68 -26.03 -3.79
CA ASP A 246 -5.64 -26.10 -5.23
C ASP A 246 -7.02 -26.42 -5.77
N SER A 247 -7.73 -25.42 -6.29
CA SER A 247 -9.10 -25.59 -6.84
C SER A 247 -9.14 -26.48 -8.09
N THR A 248 -8.01 -26.61 -8.80
CA THR A 248 -7.90 -27.42 -10.01
C THR A 248 -7.59 -28.89 -9.73
N ASN A 249 -7.24 -29.23 -8.48
CA ASN A 249 -6.89 -30.57 -8.04
C ASN A 249 -7.76 -31.02 -6.86
N HIS A 250 -9.07 -31.08 -7.08
CA HIS A 250 -10.07 -31.53 -6.10
C HIS A 250 -9.95 -30.83 -4.74
N ASP A 251 -9.71 -29.52 -4.75
CA ASP A 251 -9.54 -28.68 -3.55
C ASP A 251 -8.49 -29.21 -2.57
N LYS A 252 -7.44 -29.84 -3.09
CA LYS A 252 -6.37 -30.40 -2.28
C LYS A 252 -5.68 -29.34 -1.46
N ALA A 253 -5.81 -29.45 -0.15
CA ALA A 253 -5.19 -28.54 0.80
C ALA A 253 -3.78 -28.99 1.18
N LEU A 254 -2.86 -28.03 1.24
CA LEU A 254 -1.52 -28.19 1.80
C LEU A 254 -1.39 -27.33 3.07
N SER A 255 -0.80 -27.91 4.12
CA SER A 255 -0.49 -27.15 5.33
C SER A 255 0.77 -26.29 5.16
N TYR A 256 0.98 -25.32 6.06
CA TYR A 256 2.19 -24.49 6.09
C TYR A 256 3.47 -25.33 6.15
N GLY A 257 3.47 -26.37 6.99
CA GLY A 257 4.60 -27.30 7.07
C GLY A 257 4.82 -28.08 5.78
N ALA A 258 3.72 -28.50 5.11
CA ALA A 258 3.81 -29.22 3.85
C ALA A 258 4.36 -28.34 2.72
N VAL A 259 3.92 -27.07 2.64
CA VAL A 259 4.46 -26.10 1.67
C VAL A 259 5.93 -25.83 1.92
N ALA A 260 6.34 -25.64 3.18
CA ALA A 260 7.76 -25.43 3.52
C ALA A 260 8.62 -26.64 3.18
N ALA A 261 8.14 -27.86 3.47
CA ALA A 261 8.83 -29.10 3.12
C ALA A 261 8.92 -29.26 1.59
N ALA A 262 7.84 -29.00 0.85
CA ALA A 262 7.82 -29.06 -0.62
C ALA A 262 8.82 -28.07 -1.23
N SER A 263 8.83 -26.81 -0.75
CA SER A 263 9.77 -25.79 -1.22
C SER A 263 11.23 -26.18 -0.93
N ARG A 264 11.52 -26.76 0.25
CA ARG A 264 12.86 -27.25 0.58
C ARG A 264 13.31 -28.41 -0.29
N ILE A 265 12.42 -29.37 -0.52
CA ILE A 265 12.70 -30.55 -1.35
C ILE A 265 12.95 -30.14 -2.80
N LEU A 266 12.07 -29.27 -3.35
CA LEU A 266 12.24 -28.73 -4.70
C LEU A 266 13.55 -27.94 -4.80
N GLY A 267 13.84 -27.10 -3.80
CA GLY A 267 15.07 -26.30 -3.77
C GLY A 267 16.34 -27.10 -3.80
N LYS A 268 16.40 -28.26 -3.12
CA LYS A 268 17.58 -29.15 -3.20
C LYS A 268 17.85 -29.65 -4.60
N ARG A 269 16.80 -29.97 -5.35
CA ARG A 269 16.92 -30.49 -6.71
C ARG A 269 17.24 -29.38 -7.71
N LEU A 270 16.59 -28.25 -7.56
CA LEU A 270 16.83 -27.09 -8.42
C LEU A 270 18.25 -26.52 -8.24
N ALA A 271 18.81 -26.55 -7.03
CA ALA A 271 20.16 -26.03 -6.77
C ALA A 271 21.23 -26.68 -7.65
N ALA A 272 21.11 -27.97 -7.93
CA ALA A 272 22.05 -28.69 -8.81
C ALA A 272 21.86 -28.34 -10.30
N LEU A 273 20.61 -28.10 -10.72
CA LEU A 273 20.29 -27.80 -12.13
C LEU A 273 20.54 -26.35 -12.49
N LEU A 274 20.24 -25.42 -11.56
CA LEU A 274 20.34 -24.00 -11.80
C LEU A 274 21.79 -23.48 -11.74
N GLY A 275 22.68 -24.17 -11.02
CA GLY A 275 24.08 -23.78 -10.89
C GLY A 275 24.24 -22.30 -10.47
N ASP A 276 24.99 -21.56 -11.27
CA ASP A 276 25.30 -20.13 -11.06
C ASP A 276 24.21 -19.18 -11.58
N ALA A 277 23.18 -19.67 -12.28
CA ALA A 277 22.10 -18.84 -12.80
C ALA A 277 21.47 -18.01 -11.68
N GLN A 278 21.51 -16.68 -11.80
CA GLN A 278 20.95 -15.78 -10.79
C GLN A 278 19.44 -15.56 -10.98
N MET A 279 19.00 -15.47 -12.24
CA MET A 279 17.60 -15.24 -12.61
C MET A 279 17.01 -16.51 -13.22
N VAL A 280 15.77 -16.83 -12.84
CA VAL A 280 15.07 -18.04 -13.29
C VAL A 280 13.66 -17.67 -13.72
N GLY A 281 13.31 -18.01 -14.95
CA GLY A 281 11.97 -17.79 -15.48
C GLY A 281 10.94 -18.68 -14.78
N VAL A 282 9.73 -18.16 -14.63
CA VAL A 282 8.56 -18.91 -14.14
C VAL A 282 7.45 -18.77 -15.17
N TRP A 283 7.05 -19.87 -15.78
CA TRP A 283 5.96 -19.95 -16.76
C TRP A 283 4.84 -20.80 -16.19
N LEU A 284 4.12 -20.22 -15.21
CA LEU A 284 3.06 -20.89 -14.46
C LEU A 284 1.91 -19.91 -14.16
N PRO A 285 0.67 -20.39 -14.10
CA PRO A 285 -0.46 -19.55 -13.68
C PRO A 285 -0.46 -19.36 -12.17
N SER A 286 -1.43 -18.56 -11.67
CA SER A 286 -1.75 -18.44 -10.24
C SER A 286 -2.22 -19.80 -9.71
N SER A 287 -1.32 -20.51 -9.09
CA SER A 287 -1.51 -21.90 -8.65
C SER A 287 -0.61 -22.24 -7.48
N VAL A 288 -0.93 -23.32 -6.79
CA VAL A 288 -0.07 -23.86 -5.72
C VAL A 288 1.35 -24.15 -6.23
N GLY A 289 1.47 -24.71 -7.44
CA GLY A 289 2.78 -24.97 -8.06
C GLY A 289 3.57 -23.71 -8.33
N GLY A 290 2.94 -22.68 -8.88
CA GLY A 290 3.55 -21.37 -9.14
C GLY A 290 4.00 -20.66 -7.85
N ALA A 291 3.17 -20.70 -6.81
CA ALA A 291 3.53 -20.14 -5.50
C ALA A 291 4.72 -20.89 -4.86
N ILE A 292 4.72 -22.22 -4.87
CA ILE A 292 5.85 -23.02 -4.36
C ILE A 292 7.12 -22.76 -5.16
N ALA A 293 7.05 -22.60 -6.49
CA ALA A 293 8.21 -22.26 -7.33
C ALA A 293 8.82 -20.91 -6.89
N ASN A 294 8.02 -19.87 -6.73
CA ASN A 294 8.46 -18.55 -6.28
C ASN A 294 9.04 -18.56 -4.87
N ILE A 295 8.41 -19.27 -3.93
CA ILE A 295 8.92 -19.44 -2.57
C ILE A 295 10.28 -20.18 -2.60
N THR A 296 10.39 -21.22 -3.42
CA THR A 296 11.62 -22.01 -3.56
C THR A 296 12.77 -21.17 -4.11
N LEU A 297 12.54 -20.40 -5.16
CA LEU A 297 13.55 -19.50 -5.73
C LEU A 297 14.02 -18.46 -4.71
N ALA A 298 13.09 -17.85 -3.96
CA ALA A 298 13.43 -16.92 -2.88
C ALA A 298 14.25 -17.59 -1.76
N MET A 299 13.97 -18.85 -1.42
CA MET A 299 14.76 -19.62 -0.44
C MET A 299 16.16 -20.01 -0.96
N LEU A 300 16.32 -20.17 -2.26
CA LEU A 300 17.62 -20.41 -2.91
C LEU A 300 18.44 -19.14 -3.13
N GLY A 301 17.86 -17.95 -2.92
CA GLY A 301 18.48 -16.67 -3.25
C GLY A 301 18.56 -16.42 -4.76
N LYS A 302 17.66 -17.04 -5.51
CA LYS A 302 17.51 -16.81 -6.94
C LYS A 302 16.37 -15.82 -7.20
N THR A 303 16.54 -14.98 -8.19
CA THR A 303 15.53 -14.01 -8.61
C THR A 303 14.52 -14.69 -9.54
N SER A 304 13.24 -14.69 -9.16
CA SER A 304 12.18 -15.16 -10.04
C SER A 304 11.85 -14.11 -11.12
N VAL A 305 11.57 -14.59 -12.32
CA VAL A 305 11.07 -13.78 -13.45
C VAL A 305 9.77 -14.44 -13.91
N ASP A 306 8.65 -14.00 -13.34
CA ASP A 306 7.33 -14.51 -13.75
C ASP A 306 6.98 -13.92 -15.11
N LEU A 307 7.00 -14.77 -16.14
CA LEU A 307 6.80 -14.37 -17.53
C LEU A 307 5.32 -14.14 -17.80
N ASN A 308 5.00 -13.00 -18.40
CA ASN A 308 3.61 -12.62 -18.67
C ASN A 308 3.06 -13.40 -19.89
N TYR A 309 2.25 -14.41 -19.60
CA TYR A 309 1.64 -15.27 -20.61
C TYR A 309 0.49 -14.62 -21.41
N THR A 310 0.17 -13.35 -21.13
CA THR A 310 -0.78 -12.55 -21.92
C THR A 310 -0.09 -11.58 -22.88
N SER A 311 1.24 -11.51 -22.82
CA SER A 311 2.05 -10.65 -23.70
C SER A 311 2.38 -11.34 -25.03
N SER A 312 2.83 -10.55 -26.01
CA SER A 312 3.32 -11.09 -27.29
C SER A 312 4.59 -11.94 -27.11
N ALA A 313 4.85 -12.84 -28.04
CA ALA A 313 6.05 -13.69 -28.04
C ALA A 313 7.34 -12.86 -28.03
N GLU A 314 7.37 -11.73 -28.76
CA GLU A 314 8.50 -10.81 -28.84
C GLU A 314 8.77 -10.15 -27.50
N ALA A 315 7.73 -9.72 -26.78
CA ALA A 315 7.85 -9.12 -25.45
C ALA A 315 8.39 -10.13 -24.43
N ILE A 316 7.92 -11.38 -24.48
CA ILE A 316 8.41 -12.47 -23.61
C ILE A 316 9.88 -12.79 -23.95
N GLN A 317 10.23 -12.89 -25.22
CA GLN A 317 11.61 -13.11 -25.67
C GLN A 317 12.52 -11.96 -25.25
N SER A 318 12.06 -10.70 -25.35
CA SER A 318 12.78 -9.52 -24.87
C SER A 318 13.04 -9.59 -23.37
N ALA A 319 12.03 -9.93 -22.57
CA ALA A 319 12.17 -10.10 -21.13
C ALA A 319 13.18 -11.21 -20.77
N ALA A 320 13.12 -12.35 -21.47
CA ALA A 320 14.05 -13.46 -21.30
C ALA A 320 15.50 -13.06 -21.57
N ARG A 321 15.73 -12.31 -22.67
CA ARG A 321 17.07 -11.78 -23.02
C ARG A 321 17.58 -10.76 -22.02
N GLN A 322 16.74 -9.79 -21.63
CA GLN A 322 17.13 -8.75 -20.66
C GLN A 322 17.56 -9.36 -19.31
N CYS A 323 16.94 -10.48 -18.90
CA CYS A 323 17.26 -11.21 -17.67
C CYS A 323 18.36 -12.28 -17.85
N GLY A 324 18.83 -12.54 -19.08
CA GLY A 324 19.78 -13.62 -19.34
C GLY A 324 19.27 -14.98 -18.89
N LEU A 325 17.98 -15.27 -19.12
CA LEU A 325 17.36 -16.51 -18.66
C LEU A 325 17.97 -17.73 -19.37
N ARG A 326 18.47 -18.66 -18.56
CA ARG A 326 18.94 -19.99 -19.02
C ARG A 326 17.96 -21.10 -18.66
N HIS A 327 17.10 -20.88 -17.66
CA HIS A 327 16.15 -21.86 -17.16
C HIS A 327 14.77 -21.23 -16.95
N VAL A 328 13.72 -22.01 -17.26
CA VAL A 328 12.32 -21.66 -17.00
C VAL A 328 11.62 -22.80 -16.29
N LEU A 329 11.09 -22.52 -15.09
CA LEU A 329 10.25 -23.47 -14.35
C LEU A 329 8.83 -23.44 -14.95
N THR A 330 8.27 -24.61 -15.22
CA THR A 330 6.94 -24.73 -15.81
C THR A 330 6.26 -26.06 -15.44
N SER A 331 5.07 -26.29 -16.00
CA SER A 331 4.36 -27.56 -15.94
C SER A 331 3.99 -28.05 -17.34
N ARG A 332 3.94 -29.37 -17.54
CA ARG A 332 3.54 -29.97 -18.85
C ARG A 332 2.09 -29.59 -19.22
N LEU A 333 1.22 -29.56 -18.21
CA LEU A 333 -0.17 -29.14 -18.40
C LEU A 333 -0.27 -27.70 -18.89
N PHE A 334 0.53 -26.80 -18.35
CA PHE A 334 0.49 -25.39 -18.69
C PHE A 334 1.13 -25.13 -20.07
N THR A 335 2.27 -25.77 -20.37
CA THR A 335 2.90 -25.65 -21.70
C THR A 335 2.08 -26.29 -22.80
N HIS A 336 1.26 -27.31 -22.50
CA HIS A 336 0.32 -27.85 -23.48
C HIS A 336 -0.82 -26.84 -23.81
N LYS A 337 -1.31 -26.11 -22.79
CA LYS A 337 -2.37 -25.09 -22.98
C LYS A 337 -1.83 -23.81 -23.62
N LEU A 338 -0.62 -23.38 -23.23
CA LEU A 338 0.04 -22.18 -23.68
C LEU A 338 1.49 -22.50 -24.03
N PRO A 339 1.76 -22.94 -25.26
CA PRO A 339 3.10 -23.27 -25.72
C PRO A 339 4.00 -22.04 -25.69
N LEU A 340 5.20 -22.20 -25.11
CA LEU A 340 6.24 -21.18 -25.10
C LEU A 340 7.52 -21.77 -25.70
N ARG A 341 8.13 -21.05 -26.63
CA ARG A 341 9.44 -21.35 -27.20
C ARG A 341 10.36 -20.17 -26.95
N LEU A 342 11.47 -20.43 -26.29
CA LEU A 342 12.51 -19.43 -26.04
C LEU A 342 13.84 -20.02 -26.55
N ALA A 343 14.61 -19.23 -27.29
CA ALA A 343 15.93 -19.63 -27.72
C ALA A 343 16.87 -19.76 -26.52
N ASP A 344 17.72 -20.79 -26.53
CA ASP A 344 18.78 -21.03 -25.55
C ASP A 344 18.32 -21.16 -24.08
N VAL A 345 17.05 -21.54 -23.88
CA VAL A 345 16.44 -21.69 -22.56
C VAL A 345 16.00 -23.12 -22.31
N GLN A 346 16.46 -23.71 -21.20
CA GLN A 346 16.04 -25.02 -20.75
C GLN A 346 14.74 -24.94 -19.92
N PHE A 347 13.73 -25.68 -20.33
CA PHE A 347 12.47 -25.82 -19.58
C PHE A 347 12.61 -26.94 -18.55
N ILE A 348 12.28 -26.61 -17.29
CA ILE A 348 12.31 -27.51 -16.15
C ILE A 348 10.87 -27.75 -15.69
N TYR A 349 10.40 -28.98 -15.82
CA TYR A 349 9.02 -29.37 -15.49
C TYR A 349 8.88 -29.80 -14.04
N LEU A 350 7.97 -29.18 -13.29
CA LEU A 350 7.76 -29.46 -11.86
C LEU A 350 7.29 -30.91 -11.62
N GLU A 351 6.59 -31.51 -12.57
CA GLU A 351 6.11 -32.90 -12.48
C GLU A 351 7.26 -33.93 -12.41
N ASP A 352 8.40 -33.64 -13.03
CA ASP A 352 9.54 -34.55 -13.05
C ASP A 352 10.12 -34.73 -11.64
N PHE A 353 10.11 -33.70 -10.83
CA PHE A 353 10.55 -33.79 -9.43
C PHE A 353 9.58 -34.57 -8.54
N ARG A 354 8.27 -34.49 -8.81
CA ARG A 354 7.27 -35.18 -7.99
C ARG A 354 7.48 -36.69 -7.98
N LYS A 355 7.93 -37.26 -9.10
CA LYS A 355 8.21 -38.69 -9.24
C LYS A 355 9.47 -39.16 -8.49
N THR A 356 10.43 -38.27 -8.29
CA THR A 356 11.73 -38.58 -7.68
C THR A 356 11.75 -38.42 -6.15
N VAL A 357 10.68 -37.87 -5.55
CA VAL A 357 10.59 -37.61 -4.11
C VAL A 357 10.04 -38.81 -3.37
N SER A 358 10.85 -39.45 -2.55
CA SER A 358 10.41 -40.58 -1.70
C SER A 358 9.47 -40.11 -0.57
N ALA A 359 8.59 -40.99 -0.12
CA ALA A 359 7.73 -40.74 1.04
C ALA A 359 8.56 -40.43 2.30
N ALA A 360 9.66 -41.15 2.50
CA ALA A 360 10.57 -40.94 3.63
C ALA A 360 11.19 -39.52 3.63
N GLU A 361 11.59 -39.00 2.47
CA GLU A 361 12.13 -37.63 2.36
C GLU A 361 11.06 -36.58 2.69
N ARG A 362 9.85 -36.77 2.21
CA ARG A 362 8.70 -35.90 2.53
C ARG A 362 8.43 -35.85 4.03
N ILE A 363 8.30 -37.03 4.65
CA ILE A 363 8.04 -37.16 6.08
C ILE A 363 9.18 -36.56 6.90
N ARG A 364 10.44 -36.90 6.61
CA ARG A 364 11.61 -36.37 7.33
C ARG A 364 11.70 -34.85 7.24
N THR A 365 11.46 -34.27 6.03
CA THR A 365 11.52 -32.81 5.85
C THR A 365 10.36 -32.13 6.56
N PHE A 366 9.17 -32.69 6.52
CA PHE A 366 8.01 -32.19 7.25
C PHE A 366 8.24 -32.24 8.77
N LEU A 367 8.73 -33.38 9.31
CA LEU A 367 9.07 -33.50 10.73
C LEU A 367 10.14 -32.49 11.15
N ALA A 368 11.11 -32.19 10.30
CA ALA A 368 12.08 -31.14 10.59
C ALA A 368 11.41 -29.76 10.76
N VAL A 369 10.39 -29.43 9.94
CA VAL A 369 9.63 -28.17 10.10
C VAL A 369 8.79 -28.16 11.37
N VAL A 370 8.26 -29.32 11.80
CA VAL A 370 7.44 -29.43 13.01
C VAL A 370 8.27 -29.37 14.29
N LEU A 371 9.43 -30.03 14.29
CA LEU A 371 10.20 -30.26 15.51
C LEU A 371 11.33 -29.27 15.76
N LEU A 372 11.89 -28.66 14.71
CA LEU A 372 13.05 -27.79 14.84
C LEU A 372 12.66 -26.30 14.91
N PRO A 373 13.32 -25.51 15.78
CA PRO A 373 13.13 -24.07 15.80
C PRO A 373 13.44 -23.42 14.45
N ALA A 374 12.68 -22.39 14.08
CA ALA A 374 12.84 -21.68 12.81
C ALA A 374 14.29 -21.19 12.57
N LYS A 375 14.96 -20.64 13.60
CA LYS A 375 16.36 -20.17 13.50
C LYS A 375 17.34 -21.29 13.14
N LEU A 376 17.12 -22.50 13.68
CA LEU A 376 17.94 -23.65 13.35
C LEU A 376 17.72 -24.12 11.92
N LEU A 377 16.47 -24.07 11.43
CA LEU A 377 16.16 -24.37 10.04
C LEU A 377 16.69 -23.27 9.10
N GLU A 378 16.60 -22.00 9.47
CA GLU A 378 17.20 -20.89 8.71
C GLU A 378 18.69 -21.12 8.49
N TRP A 379 19.42 -21.53 9.56
CA TRP A 379 20.84 -21.88 9.47
C TRP A 379 21.08 -23.16 8.64
N ARG A 380 20.39 -24.28 8.96
CA ARG A 380 20.56 -25.58 8.28
C ARG A 380 20.21 -25.53 6.79
N TRP A 381 19.27 -24.67 6.41
CA TRP A 381 18.86 -24.48 5.02
C TRP A 381 19.61 -23.35 4.33
N ASN A 382 20.56 -22.73 5.03
CA ASN A 382 21.44 -21.68 4.53
C ASN A 382 20.68 -20.40 4.08
N LEU A 383 19.55 -20.09 4.75
CA LEU A 383 18.71 -18.93 4.44
C LEU A 383 19.24 -17.62 5.06
N SER A 384 20.19 -17.70 5.99
CA SER A 384 20.76 -16.56 6.70
C SER A 384 21.76 -15.74 5.87
N ARG A 385 22.24 -16.28 4.75
CA ARG A 385 23.22 -15.63 3.87
C ARG A 385 22.64 -14.54 2.98
N HIS A 386 21.30 -14.52 2.81
CA HIS A 386 20.66 -13.53 1.93
C HIS A 386 20.51 -12.20 2.63
N ALA A 387 20.67 -11.09 1.85
CA ALA A 387 20.56 -9.72 2.32
C ALA A 387 19.17 -9.11 2.04
N PRO A 388 18.75 -8.11 2.83
CA PRO A 388 17.48 -7.42 2.57
C PRO A 388 17.37 -6.78 1.18
N ASP A 389 18.49 -6.37 0.62
CA ASP A 389 18.57 -5.70 -0.69
C ASP A 389 18.77 -6.66 -1.86
N ASP A 390 18.87 -7.98 -1.60
CA ASP A 390 18.88 -8.97 -2.67
C ASP A 390 17.56 -8.94 -3.44
N THR A 391 17.66 -8.95 -4.76
CA THR A 391 16.50 -8.94 -5.65
C THR A 391 15.79 -10.31 -5.59
N VAL A 392 14.50 -10.30 -5.25
CA VAL A 392 13.67 -11.52 -5.16
C VAL A 392 12.98 -11.81 -6.47
N THR A 393 12.54 -10.76 -7.14
CA THR A 393 11.82 -10.89 -8.42
C THR A 393 12.09 -9.71 -9.33
N VAL A 394 12.03 -9.98 -10.63
CA VAL A 394 11.92 -8.95 -11.67
C VAL A 394 10.58 -9.11 -12.35
N ILE A 395 9.77 -8.07 -12.29
CA ILE A 395 8.44 -8.03 -12.91
C ILE A 395 8.47 -7.02 -14.04
N PHE A 396 8.11 -7.46 -15.26
CA PHE A 396 8.08 -6.59 -16.41
C PHE A 396 6.79 -5.77 -16.44
N SER A 397 6.95 -4.45 -16.47
CA SER A 397 5.82 -3.55 -16.70
C SER A 397 5.50 -3.49 -18.18
N SER A 398 4.20 -3.52 -18.52
CA SER A 398 3.72 -3.23 -19.87
C SER A 398 3.90 -1.73 -20.13
N GLY A 399 5.11 -1.32 -20.52
CA GLY A 399 5.41 0.07 -20.84
C GLY A 399 4.56 0.54 -22.02
N SER A 400 3.87 1.65 -21.87
CA SER A 400 3.10 2.29 -22.95
C SER A 400 3.95 2.85 -24.10
N THR A 401 5.29 2.81 -23.98
CA THR A 401 6.20 3.57 -24.86
C THR A 401 7.41 2.80 -25.37
N GLY A 402 7.44 1.45 -25.32
CA GLY A 402 8.62 0.73 -25.85
C GLY A 402 8.82 -0.66 -25.26
N ASP A 403 10.07 -1.15 -25.27
CA ASP A 403 10.46 -2.42 -24.67
C ASP A 403 10.04 -2.50 -23.21
N PRO A 404 9.48 -3.64 -22.75
CA PRO A 404 9.10 -3.85 -21.36
C PRO A 404 10.27 -3.54 -20.41
N LYS A 405 9.99 -2.84 -19.32
CA LYS A 405 11.00 -2.52 -18.30
C LYS A 405 10.91 -3.53 -17.16
N GLY A 406 12.03 -4.19 -16.87
CA GLY A 406 12.12 -5.12 -15.74
C GLY A 406 12.28 -4.36 -14.42
N VAL A 407 11.25 -4.36 -13.58
CA VAL A 407 11.25 -3.73 -12.26
C VAL A 407 11.87 -4.68 -11.24
N MET A 408 12.98 -4.28 -10.62
CA MET A 408 13.68 -5.09 -9.61
C MET A 408 13.10 -4.85 -8.22
N LEU A 409 12.54 -5.89 -7.61
CA LEU A 409 11.99 -5.86 -6.25
C LEU A 409 12.83 -6.70 -5.29
N SER A 410 13.30 -6.09 -4.21
CA SER A 410 14.10 -6.74 -3.18
C SER A 410 13.26 -7.35 -2.07
N HIS A 411 13.88 -8.17 -1.20
CA HIS A 411 13.27 -8.62 0.04
C HIS A 411 12.77 -7.45 0.90
N ARG A 412 13.54 -6.36 0.97
CA ARG A 412 13.19 -5.14 1.69
C ARG A 412 11.90 -4.53 1.16
N ASN A 413 11.79 -4.36 -0.16
CA ASN A 413 10.62 -3.76 -0.79
C ASN A 413 9.36 -4.57 -0.54
N LEU A 414 9.42 -5.88 -0.80
CA LEU A 414 8.29 -6.79 -0.62
C LEU A 414 7.87 -6.91 0.85
N ALA A 415 8.84 -7.06 1.78
CA ALA A 415 8.54 -7.17 3.20
C ALA A 415 7.94 -5.88 3.78
N ALA A 416 8.40 -4.71 3.31
CA ALA A 416 7.85 -3.43 3.70
C ALA A 416 6.42 -3.25 3.21
N ASN A 417 6.16 -3.54 1.93
CA ASN A 417 4.82 -3.45 1.37
C ASN A 417 3.86 -4.43 2.02
N ALA A 418 4.28 -5.69 2.22
CA ALA A 418 3.48 -6.69 2.90
C ALA A 418 3.11 -6.27 4.35
N GLU A 419 4.06 -5.69 5.12
CA GLU A 419 3.77 -5.16 6.47
C GLU A 419 2.74 -4.03 6.41
N SER A 420 2.88 -3.09 5.47
CA SER A 420 1.96 -1.98 5.28
C SER A 420 0.55 -2.45 4.90
N VAL A 421 0.43 -3.43 4.00
CA VAL A 421 -0.85 -4.06 3.65
C VAL A 421 -1.45 -4.80 4.84
N VAL A 422 -0.63 -5.54 5.61
CA VAL A 422 -1.09 -6.21 6.84
C VAL A 422 -1.60 -5.20 7.87
N GLN A 423 -0.98 -4.03 7.97
CA GLN A 423 -1.48 -2.98 8.86
C GLN A 423 -2.79 -2.36 8.34
N ALA A 424 -2.93 -2.20 7.02
CA ALA A 424 -4.08 -1.55 6.41
C ALA A 424 -5.37 -2.39 6.48
N ILE A 425 -5.32 -3.67 6.14
CA ILE A 425 -6.52 -4.52 6.04
C ILE A 425 -6.64 -5.55 7.16
N ASP A 426 -5.68 -5.55 8.11
CA ASP A 426 -5.58 -6.43 9.29
C ASP A 426 -5.95 -7.91 8.99
N PRO A 427 -5.27 -8.56 8.02
CA PRO A 427 -5.51 -9.96 7.72
C PRO A 427 -4.93 -10.84 8.81
N GLY A 428 -5.59 -11.94 9.08
CA GLY A 428 -5.18 -12.84 10.16
C GLY A 428 -5.33 -14.31 9.84
N PRO A 429 -5.05 -15.16 10.83
CA PRO A 429 -5.06 -16.61 10.64
C PRO A 429 -6.41 -17.23 10.31
N ARG A 430 -7.49 -16.48 10.50
CA ARG A 430 -8.86 -16.93 10.18
C ARG A 430 -9.26 -16.54 8.77
N ASP A 431 -8.50 -15.64 8.14
CA ASP A 431 -8.79 -15.20 6.78
C ASP A 431 -8.41 -16.22 5.73
N ARG A 432 -9.17 -16.20 4.66
CA ARG A 432 -8.95 -16.99 3.47
C ARG A 432 -9.02 -16.09 2.24
N LEU A 433 -7.91 -16.02 1.52
CA LEU A 433 -7.80 -15.27 0.28
C LEU A 433 -8.12 -16.15 -0.92
N LEU A 434 -8.88 -15.62 -1.88
CA LEU A 434 -8.97 -16.20 -3.22
C LEU A 434 -7.88 -15.60 -4.10
N GLY A 435 -6.87 -16.41 -4.45
CA GLY A 435 -5.69 -16.02 -5.23
C GLY A 435 -5.89 -16.26 -6.72
N ILE A 436 -6.42 -15.27 -7.42
CA ILE A 436 -6.72 -15.33 -8.86
C ILE A 436 -5.84 -14.42 -9.70
N LEU A 437 -5.19 -13.45 -9.08
CA LEU A 437 -4.35 -12.49 -9.82
C LEU A 437 -3.05 -13.13 -10.25
N PRO A 438 -2.60 -12.90 -11.50
CA PRO A 438 -1.37 -13.50 -12.04
C PRO A 438 -0.11 -13.06 -11.28
N PHE A 439 0.85 -13.98 -11.11
CA PHE A 439 2.12 -13.69 -10.41
C PHE A 439 3.09 -12.82 -11.23
N PHE A 440 2.92 -12.75 -12.54
CA PHE A 440 3.66 -11.79 -13.37
C PHE A 440 3.22 -10.33 -13.20
N HIS A 441 2.18 -10.09 -12.40
CA HIS A 441 1.83 -8.76 -11.89
C HIS A 441 2.19 -8.65 -10.41
N SER A 442 2.83 -7.55 -10.03
CA SER A 442 3.24 -7.30 -8.65
C SER A 442 2.08 -7.38 -7.65
N PHE A 443 0.85 -7.05 -8.07
CA PHE A 443 -0.36 -7.17 -7.26
C PHE A 443 -0.66 -8.64 -6.92
N GLY A 444 -0.61 -9.54 -7.90
CA GLY A 444 -0.71 -10.98 -7.66
C GLY A 444 0.47 -11.50 -6.85
N TYR A 445 1.70 -11.18 -7.26
CA TYR A 445 2.92 -11.67 -6.63
C TYR A 445 3.01 -11.32 -5.14
N THR A 446 2.88 -10.05 -4.80
CA THR A 446 3.06 -9.60 -3.41
C THR A 446 1.87 -9.97 -2.53
N VAL A 447 0.64 -9.64 -2.98
CA VAL A 447 -0.52 -9.68 -2.10
C VAL A 447 -1.16 -11.07 -2.04
N THR A 448 -0.96 -11.93 -3.06
CA THR A 448 -1.49 -13.31 -3.03
C THR A 448 -0.43 -14.38 -2.73
N ILE A 449 0.86 -14.02 -2.55
CA ILE A 449 1.88 -14.95 -2.02
C ILE A 449 2.35 -14.48 -0.64
N TRP A 450 3.02 -13.32 -0.56
CA TRP A 450 3.80 -12.94 0.61
C TRP A 450 2.97 -12.39 1.78
N VAL A 451 1.91 -11.63 1.50
CA VAL A 451 1.04 -11.08 2.55
C VAL A 451 0.35 -12.18 3.37
N PRO A 452 -0.39 -13.14 2.77
CA PRO A 452 -1.07 -14.19 3.55
C PRO A 452 -0.10 -15.12 4.27
N LEU A 453 1.05 -15.44 3.66
CA LEU A 453 2.07 -16.30 4.27
C LEU A 453 2.69 -15.68 5.53
N GLN A 454 2.74 -14.36 5.62
CA GLN A 454 3.27 -13.64 6.78
C GLN A 454 2.35 -13.72 8.00
N VAL A 455 1.03 -13.79 7.79
CA VAL A 455 0.03 -13.70 8.87
C VAL A 455 -0.63 -15.05 9.19
N GLY A 456 -0.32 -16.09 8.45
CA GLY A 456 -0.91 -17.43 8.65
C GLY A 456 -2.31 -17.59 8.07
N ALA A 457 -2.70 -16.76 7.10
CA ALA A 457 -3.96 -16.87 6.36
C ALA A 457 -3.89 -18.02 5.34
N SER A 458 -5.05 -18.55 4.92
CA SER A 458 -5.13 -19.57 3.88
C SER A 458 -5.34 -18.95 2.50
N LEU A 459 -4.91 -19.64 1.46
CA LEU A 459 -5.04 -19.24 0.06
C LEU A 459 -5.80 -20.30 -0.73
N VAL A 460 -6.76 -19.88 -1.53
CA VAL A 460 -7.40 -20.74 -2.55
C VAL A 460 -6.93 -20.22 -3.90
N TYR A 461 -6.18 -21.02 -4.64
CA TYR A 461 -5.69 -20.61 -5.97
C TYR A 461 -6.61 -21.08 -7.07
N HIS A 462 -6.90 -20.16 -8.00
CA HIS A 462 -7.59 -20.45 -9.25
C HIS A 462 -6.93 -19.71 -10.41
N ALA A 463 -6.68 -20.42 -11.50
CA ALA A 463 -5.82 -19.94 -12.59
C ALA A 463 -6.46 -18.93 -13.53
N ASP A 464 -7.81 -18.99 -13.71
CA ASP A 464 -8.53 -18.15 -14.67
C ASP A 464 -9.53 -17.21 -13.98
N PRO A 465 -9.20 -15.93 -13.81
CA PRO A 465 -10.08 -14.96 -13.17
C PRO A 465 -11.33 -14.61 -13.98
N ARG A 466 -11.43 -15.03 -15.25
CA ARG A 466 -12.57 -14.74 -16.12
C ARG A 466 -13.76 -15.66 -15.87
N GLN A 467 -13.57 -16.76 -15.16
CA GLN A 467 -14.61 -17.76 -14.87
C GLN A 467 -15.52 -17.32 -13.71
N GLY A 468 -16.36 -16.29 -13.94
CA GLY A 468 -17.15 -15.63 -12.90
C GLY A 468 -18.01 -16.56 -12.05
N LYS A 469 -18.64 -17.58 -12.62
CA LYS A 469 -19.41 -18.56 -11.85
C LYS A 469 -18.51 -19.37 -10.91
N GLU A 470 -17.38 -19.89 -11.43
CA GLU A 470 -16.44 -20.68 -10.63
C GLU A 470 -15.81 -19.84 -9.51
N ILE A 471 -15.49 -18.57 -9.77
CA ILE A 471 -14.97 -17.63 -8.76
C ILE A 471 -15.98 -17.44 -7.62
N GLY A 472 -17.27 -17.26 -7.94
CA GLY A 472 -18.34 -17.17 -6.95
C GLY A 472 -18.48 -18.47 -6.15
N ASP A 473 -18.57 -19.60 -6.82
CA ASP A 473 -18.66 -20.93 -6.19
C ASP A 473 -17.47 -21.23 -5.28
N LEU A 474 -16.24 -20.91 -5.69
CA LEU A 474 -15.04 -21.04 -4.87
C LEU A 474 -15.08 -20.15 -3.64
N CYS A 475 -15.50 -18.90 -3.82
CA CYS A 475 -15.59 -17.94 -2.72
C CYS A 475 -16.56 -18.43 -1.65
N ARG A 476 -17.76 -18.91 -2.06
CA ARG A 476 -18.78 -19.47 -1.18
C ARG A 476 -18.33 -20.80 -0.55
N ARG A 477 -17.87 -21.76 -1.36
CA ARG A 477 -17.46 -23.12 -0.93
C ARG A 477 -16.33 -23.08 0.09
N HIS A 478 -15.34 -22.21 -0.12
CA HIS A 478 -14.21 -22.05 0.78
C HIS A 478 -14.40 -20.95 1.82
N ARG A 479 -15.55 -20.25 1.82
CA ARG A 479 -15.83 -19.14 2.73
C ARG A 479 -14.70 -18.10 2.70
N CYS A 480 -14.32 -17.64 1.52
CA CYS A 480 -13.29 -16.65 1.36
C CYS A 480 -13.69 -15.33 2.03
N THR A 481 -12.74 -14.69 2.69
CA THR A 481 -12.97 -13.44 3.44
C THR A 481 -12.30 -12.23 2.80
N ILE A 482 -11.32 -12.48 1.92
CA ILE A 482 -10.57 -11.43 1.21
C ILE A 482 -10.48 -11.81 -0.26
N LEU A 483 -10.81 -10.86 -1.13
CA LEU A 483 -10.71 -11.01 -2.57
C LEU A 483 -10.10 -9.75 -3.18
N LEU A 484 -9.11 -9.95 -4.05
CA LEU A 484 -8.41 -8.89 -4.76
C LEU A 484 -8.72 -9.02 -6.24
N THR A 485 -9.09 -7.92 -6.90
CA THR A 485 -9.58 -7.96 -8.28
C THR A 485 -9.28 -6.67 -9.04
N THR A 486 -9.69 -6.65 -10.30
CA THR A 486 -9.79 -5.42 -11.10
C THR A 486 -11.27 -5.13 -11.39
N PRO A 487 -11.66 -3.88 -11.69
CA PRO A 487 -13.01 -3.54 -12.11
C PRO A 487 -13.50 -4.35 -13.31
N THR A 488 -12.60 -4.67 -14.23
CA THR A 488 -12.90 -5.53 -15.39
C THR A 488 -13.38 -6.92 -14.98
N PHE A 489 -12.69 -7.61 -14.07
CA PHE A 489 -13.13 -8.91 -13.58
C PHE A 489 -14.39 -8.82 -12.72
N LEU A 490 -14.49 -7.76 -11.89
CA LEU A 490 -15.67 -7.52 -11.08
C LEU A 490 -16.95 -7.49 -11.96
N ARG A 491 -16.89 -6.78 -13.09
CA ARG A 491 -17.98 -6.69 -14.07
C ARG A 491 -18.34 -8.06 -14.69
N LEU A 492 -17.33 -8.88 -14.99
CA LEU A 492 -17.53 -10.24 -15.50
C LEU A 492 -18.25 -11.15 -14.48
N TRP A 493 -17.89 -11.03 -13.20
CA TRP A 493 -18.48 -11.85 -12.14
C TRP A 493 -19.92 -11.45 -11.85
N MET A 494 -20.23 -10.16 -11.89
CA MET A 494 -21.60 -9.67 -11.71
C MET A 494 -22.62 -10.32 -12.66
N LYS A 495 -22.19 -10.66 -13.88
CA LYS A 495 -23.07 -11.29 -14.88
C LYS A 495 -23.41 -12.75 -14.57
N ARG A 496 -22.59 -13.47 -13.77
CA ARG A 496 -22.66 -14.93 -13.65
C ARG A 496 -22.70 -15.46 -12.20
N ALA A 497 -22.26 -14.68 -11.22
CA ALA A 497 -22.26 -15.07 -9.81
C ALA A 497 -23.65 -14.86 -9.18
N GLY A 498 -24.02 -15.74 -8.26
CA GLY A 498 -25.24 -15.64 -7.44
C GLY A 498 -25.07 -14.63 -6.29
N PRO A 499 -26.18 -14.09 -5.74
CA PRO A 499 -26.11 -13.09 -4.66
C PRO A 499 -25.35 -13.55 -3.41
N GLU A 500 -25.38 -14.85 -3.11
CA GLU A 500 -24.74 -15.41 -1.90
C GLU A 500 -23.25 -15.73 -2.06
N ASP A 501 -22.74 -15.71 -3.30
CA ASP A 501 -21.39 -16.22 -3.58
C ASP A 501 -20.29 -15.43 -2.87
N PHE A 502 -20.51 -14.15 -2.64
CA PHE A 502 -19.53 -13.26 -1.98
C PHE A 502 -19.91 -12.86 -0.55
N ALA A 503 -20.94 -13.44 0.04
CA ALA A 503 -21.47 -13.05 1.35
C ALA A 503 -20.47 -13.16 2.52
N THR A 504 -19.39 -13.95 2.39
CA THR A 504 -18.35 -14.10 3.42
C THR A 504 -17.21 -13.12 3.31
N LEU A 505 -17.17 -12.30 2.23
CA LEU A 505 -16.12 -11.31 2.04
C LEU A 505 -16.27 -10.16 3.03
N ARG A 506 -15.20 -9.90 3.77
CA ARG A 506 -15.06 -8.68 4.59
C ARG A 506 -14.22 -7.59 3.88
N ILE A 507 -13.38 -8.00 2.93
CA ILE A 507 -12.55 -7.13 2.10
C ILE A 507 -12.66 -7.57 0.65
N LEU A 508 -13.13 -6.65 -0.19
CA LEU A 508 -13.05 -6.76 -1.64
C LEU A 508 -12.30 -5.54 -2.16
N MET A 509 -11.04 -5.75 -2.58
CA MET A 509 -10.17 -4.68 -3.03
C MET A 509 -10.05 -4.68 -4.55
N CYS A 510 -10.35 -3.55 -5.17
CA CYS A 510 -10.16 -3.29 -6.59
C CYS A 510 -8.92 -2.44 -6.81
N GLY A 511 -8.08 -2.83 -7.76
CA GLY A 511 -6.88 -2.08 -8.13
C GLY A 511 -6.52 -2.23 -9.61
N ALA A 512 -5.41 -1.63 -10.01
CA ALA A 512 -4.87 -1.62 -11.36
C ALA A 512 -5.66 -0.81 -12.40
N GLU A 513 -6.94 -0.51 -12.14
CA GLU A 513 -7.84 0.29 -12.97
C GLU A 513 -8.71 1.15 -12.05
N LYS A 514 -9.21 2.30 -12.57
CA LYS A 514 -10.17 3.14 -11.86
C LYS A 514 -11.48 2.37 -11.64
N LEU A 515 -11.98 2.37 -10.42
CA LEU A 515 -13.27 1.73 -10.08
C LEU A 515 -14.43 2.69 -10.40
N PRO A 516 -15.27 2.40 -11.41
CA PRO A 516 -16.44 3.22 -11.69
C PRO A 516 -17.43 3.18 -10.53
N LEU A 517 -17.90 4.35 -10.10
CA LEU A 517 -18.87 4.45 -9.00
C LEU A 517 -20.15 3.64 -9.22
N PRO A 518 -20.78 3.67 -10.42
CA PRO A 518 -21.95 2.83 -10.70
C PRO A 518 -21.67 1.34 -10.50
N LEU A 519 -20.53 0.83 -11.01
CA LEU A 519 -20.14 -0.57 -10.85
C LEU A 519 -19.97 -0.96 -9.37
N ALA A 520 -19.35 -0.08 -8.57
CA ALA A 520 -19.19 -0.32 -7.14
C ALA A 520 -20.54 -0.37 -6.42
N GLN A 521 -21.46 0.50 -6.78
CA GLN A 521 -22.81 0.56 -6.23
C GLN A 521 -23.64 -0.67 -6.63
N GLU A 522 -23.70 -1.03 -7.91
CA GLU A 522 -24.39 -2.22 -8.41
C GLU A 522 -23.88 -3.50 -7.74
N PHE A 523 -22.56 -3.63 -7.56
CA PHE A 523 -21.97 -4.77 -6.87
C PHE A 523 -22.41 -4.83 -5.41
N ARG A 524 -22.40 -3.69 -4.71
CA ARG A 524 -22.87 -3.59 -3.33
C ARG A 524 -24.33 -3.94 -3.19
N GLU A 525 -25.17 -3.44 -4.08
CA GLU A 525 -26.62 -3.73 -4.08
C GLU A 525 -26.90 -5.22 -4.32
N LYS A 526 -26.17 -5.84 -5.26
CA LYS A 526 -26.38 -7.26 -5.60
C LYS A 526 -25.82 -8.22 -4.54
N PHE A 527 -24.65 -7.96 -3.96
CA PHE A 527 -23.90 -8.91 -3.12
C PHE A 527 -23.73 -8.46 -1.67
N GLY A 528 -24.17 -7.27 -1.30
CA GLY A 528 -24.01 -6.72 0.05
C GLY A 528 -22.56 -6.35 0.44
N VAL A 529 -21.61 -6.41 -0.48
CA VAL A 529 -20.19 -6.17 -0.24
C VAL A 529 -19.75 -4.89 -0.94
N GLN A 530 -19.12 -3.95 -0.20
CA GLN A 530 -18.58 -2.72 -0.77
C GLN A 530 -17.22 -2.98 -1.41
N PRO A 531 -17.07 -2.82 -2.74
CA PRO A 531 -15.75 -2.79 -3.35
C PRO A 531 -14.97 -1.55 -2.89
N LEU A 532 -13.70 -1.76 -2.49
CA LEU A 532 -12.79 -0.73 -2.03
C LEU A 532 -11.73 -0.50 -3.09
N GLU A 533 -11.44 0.76 -3.40
CA GLU A 533 -10.42 1.09 -4.39
C GLU A 533 -9.05 1.26 -3.73
N GLY A 534 -8.01 0.69 -4.33
CA GLY A 534 -6.62 0.90 -3.98
C GLY A 534 -5.78 1.19 -5.21
N TYR A 535 -4.65 1.85 -4.98
CA TYR A 535 -3.73 2.22 -6.05
C TYR A 535 -2.32 1.71 -5.78
N GLY A 536 -1.66 1.42 -6.88
CA GLY A 536 -0.24 1.09 -6.89
C GLY A 536 0.27 0.74 -8.28
N CYS A 537 1.57 0.56 -8.35
CA CYS A 537 2.26 0.15 -9.55
C CYS A 537 3.40 -0.81 -9.18
N THR A 538 3.98 -1.47 -10.16
CA THR A 538 5.04 -2.45 -9.95
C THR A 538 6.22 -1.84 -9.19
N GLU A 539 6.55 -0.60 -9.50
CA GLU A 539 7.63 0.18 -8.89
C GLU A 539 7.42 0.48 -7.38
N LEU A 540 6.19 0.27 -6.86
CA LEU A 540 5.83 0.44 -5.45
C LEU A 540 5.57 -0.87 -4.71
N SER A 541 5.80 -2.04 -5.32
CA SER A 541 5.84 -3.41 -4.74
C SER A 541 4.52 -4.06 -4.26
N PRO A 542 3.29 -3.79 -4.70
CA PRO A 542 2.84 -2.72 -5.57
C PRO A 542 2.06 -1.61 -4.85
N VAL A 543 1.52 -1.86 -3.62
CA VAL A 543 0.48 -1.03 -3.00
C VAL A 543 1.07 0.27 -2.44
N ALA A 544 0.48 1.39 -2.82
CA ALA A 544 0.83 2.71 -2.29
C ALA A 544 -0.30 3.33 -1.47
N THR A 545 -1.55 3.18 -1.92
CA THR A 545 -2.72 3.70 -1.21
C THR A 545 -3.84 2.67 -1.17
N ALA A 546 -4.74 2.80 -0.21
CA ALA A 546 -5.92 1.98 -0.11
C ALA A 546 -7.07 2.72 0.60
N ASN A 547 -8.29 2.49 0.13
CA ASN A 547 -9.48 2.62 0.94
C ASN A 547 -9.61 1.38 1.84
N VAL A 548 -10.13 1.56 3.05
CA VAL A 548 -10.43 0.47 3.99
C VAL A 548 -11.84 0.65 4.52
N PRO A 549 -12.48 -0.37 5.08
CA PRO A 549 -13.81 -0.20 5.65
C PRO A 549 -13.85 0.92 6.70
N ASP A 550 -14.93 1.69 6.70
CA ASP A 550 -15.21 2.64 7.76
C ASP A 550 -15.29 1.89 9.09
N TRP A 551 -14.86 2.58 10.16
CA TRP A 551 -15.03 2.06 11.50
C TRP A 551 -16.09 2.86 12.22
N GLU A 552 -17.10 2.18 12.76
CA GLU A 552 -18.17 2.79 13.56
C GLU A 552 -18.35 2.02 14.86
N GLY A 553 -18.41 2.76 15.96
CA GLY A 553 -18.63 2.17 17.28
C GLY A 553 -18.89 3.23 18.34
N GLY A 554 -20.05 3.13 19.02
CA GLY A 554 -20.52 4.14 19.96
C GLY A 554 -20.74 5.48 19.26
N SER A 555 -20.16 6.55 19.81
CA SER A 555 -20.21 7.91 19.21
C SER A 555 -19.04 8.21 18.26
N VAL A 556 -18.17 7.24 17.97
CA VAL A 556 -16.98 7.44 17.15
C VAL A 556 -17.20 6.83 15.77
N ARG A 557 -16.98 7.62 14.74
CA ARG A 557 -16.89 7.19 13.34
C ARG A 557 -15.55 7.63 12.77
N GLN A 558 -14.88 6.73 12.08
CA GLN A 558 -13.64 7.02 11.32
C GLN A 558 -13.83 6.57 9.89
N VAL A 559 -13.71 7.52 8.98
CA VAL A 559 -13.87 7.29 7.55
C VAL A 559 -12.61 6.62 7.01
N GLY A 560 -12.76 5.43 6.48
CA GLY A 560 -11.70 4.67 5.82
C GLY A 560 -11.88 4.58 4.30
N ASN A 561 -13.10 4.84 3.81
CA ASN A 561 -13.46 4.73 2.42
C ASN A 561 -14.12 6.01 1.88
N LYS A 562 -13.55 6.57 0.82
CA LYS A 562 -14.15 7.64 0.01
C LYS A 562 -14.29 7.17 -1.43
N PRO A 563 -15.51 6.87 -1.88
CA PRO A 563 -15.77 6.46 -3.26
C PRO A 563 -15.22 7.48 -4.28
N GLY A 564 -14.56 7.00 -5.33
CA GLY A 564 -13.91 7.85 -6.34
C GLY A 564 -12.51 8.33 -5.97
N SER A 565 -12.03 8.01 -4.76
CA SER A 565 -10.64 8.19 -4.37
C SER A 565 -9.89 6.85 -4.39
N ILE A 566 -8.58 6.90 -4.59
CA ILE A 566 -7.69 5.75 -4.43
C ILE A 566 -7.31 5.47 -2.96
N GLY A 567 -7.99 6.12 -2.02
CA GLY A 567 -7.74 6.00 -0.59
C GLY A 567 -6.60 6.88 -0.08
N GLN A 568 -6.11 6.54 1.10
CA GLN A 568 -4.98 7.21 1.75
C GLN A 568 -3.70 6.38 1.55
N PRO A 569 -2.49 7.01 1.60
CA PRO A 569 -1.23 6.28 1.63
C PRO A 569 -1.21 5.25 2.77
N ILE A 570 -0.83 4.02 2.44
CA ILE A 570 -0.74 2.94 3.43
C ILE A 570 0.35 3.25 4.47
N PRO A 571 0.25 2.74 5.70
CA PRO A 571 1.22 3.02 6.75
C PRO A 571 2.67 2.76 6.32
N GLY A 572 3.57 3.70 6.60
CA GLY A 572 4.97 3.64 6.18
C GLY A 572 5.24 4.08 4.74
N VAL A 573 4.23 4.62 4.07
CA VAL A 573 4.33 5.25 2.74
C VAL A 573 3.90 6.72 2.85
N ALA A 574 4.70 7.62 2.31
CA ALA A 574 4.35 9.03 2.16
C ALA A 574 3.97 9.34 0.71
N ALA A 575 2.99 10.22 0.55
CA ALA A 575 2.63 10.78 -0.75
C ALA A 575 2.83 12.28 -0.76
N ARG A 576 3.08 12.84 -1.94
CA ARG A 576 3.20 14.27 -2.20
C ARG A 576 2.59 14.58 -3.56
N ILE A 577 1.91 15.71 -3.65
CA ILE A 577 1.44 16.28 -4.92
C ILE A 577 2.33 17.47 -5.23
N VAL A 578 2.89 17.51 -6.42
CA VAL A 578 3.84 18.53 -6.83
C VAL A 578 3.48 19.12 -8.20
N GLU A 579 3.94 20.30 -8.45
CA GLU A 579 3.90 20.88 -9.81
C GLU A 579 4.80 20.03 -10.73
N PRO A 580 4.32 19.63 -11.92
CA PRO A 580 5.01 18.64 -12.76
C PRO A 580 6.41 19.04 -13.25
N GLU A 581 6.66 20.32 -13.53
CA GLU A 581 7.95 20.79 -14.07
C GLU A 581 8.96 21.09 -12.96
N SER A 582 8.55 21.85 -11.94
CA SER A 582 9.42 22.33 -10.86
C SER A 582 9.56 21.36 -9.69
N LEU A 583 8.64 20.39 -9.57
CA LEU A 583 8.50 19.46 -8.43
C LEU A 583 8.26 20.17 -7.07
N VAL A 584 7.79 21.40 -7.09
CA VAL A 584 7.41 22.17 -5.89
C VAL A 584 6.12 21.58 -5.31
N PRO A 585 6.05 21.31 -3.99
CA PRO A 585 4.84 20.81 -3.35
C PRO A 585 3.65 21.75 -3.50
N LEU A 586 2.47 21.16 -3.78
CA LEU A 586 1.21 21.88 -3.91
C LEU A 586 0.33 21.67 -2.67
N GLY A 587 -0.55 22.64 -2.39
CA GLY A 587 -1.51 22.57 -1.30
C GLY A 587 -2.70 21.65 -1.57
N ALA A 588 -3.59 21.52 -0.56
CA ALA A 588 -4.83 20.76 -0.68
C ALA A 588 -5.71 21.24 -1.83
N GLY A 589 -6.36 20.31 -2.52
CA GLY A 589 -7.25 20.59 -3.63
C GLY A 589 -6.57 20.93 -4.97
N SER A 590 -5.26 21.27 -4.94
CA SER A 590 -4.49 21.53 -6.15
C SER A 590 -4.15 20.23 -6.86
N GLU A 591 -4.32 20.23 -8.18
CA GLU A 591 -3.93 19.09 -9.04
C GLU A 591 -2.46 19.18 -9.41
N GLY A 592 -1.78 18.04 -9.34
CA GLY A 592 -0.36 17.94 -9.69
C GLY A 592 0.12 16.51 -9.77
N LEU A 593 1.39 16.35 -10.02
CA LEU A 593 2.07 15.06 -10.17
C LEU A 593 2.18 14.35 -8.81
N ILE A 594 1.74 13.08 -8.76
CA ILE A 594 1.77 12.27 -7.54
C ILE A 594 3.15 11.62 -7.38
N LEU A 595 3.75 11.80 -6.22
CA LEU A 595 5.00 11.15 -5.83
C LEU A 595 4.79 10.31 -4.58
N PHE A 596 5.47 9.16 -4.50
CA PHE A 596 5.48 8.31 -3.31
C PHE A 596 6.89 8.07 -2.78
N LYS A 597 7.03 8.01 -1.45
CA LYS A 597 8.28 7.65 -0.75
C LYS A 597 7.98 6.56 0.28
N GLY A 598 8.83 5.53 0.30
CA GLY A 598 8.69 4.43 1.26
C GLY A 598 9.72 3.32 1.01
N ALA A 599 9.81 2.40 1.97
CA ALA A 599 10.68 1.23 1.81
C ALA A 599 10.17 0.24 0.75
N ASN A 600 8.97 0.44 0.24
CA ASN A 600 8.33 -0.32 -0.84
C ASN A 600 8.72 0.17 -2.24
N VAL A 601 9.39 1.32 -2.37
CA VAL A 601 9.89 1.80 -3.67
C VAL A 601 10.95 0.84 -4.21
N MET A 602 10.86 0.45 -5.47
CA MET A 602 11.75 -0.49 -6.15
C MET A 602 13.23 -0.16 -6.03
N LYS A 603 14.10 -1.12 -6.31
CA LYS A 603 15.55 -0.86 -6.48
C LYS A 603 15.85 -0.03 -7.74
N GLY A 604 15.08 -0.22 -8.78
CA GLY A 604 15.25 0.41 -10.08
C GLY A 604 14.85 -0.53 -11.22
N TYR A 605 15.02 -0.06 -12.43
CA TYR A 605 14.83 -0.86 -13.65
C TYR A 605 16.10 -1.64 -13.99
N LEU A 606 15.92 -2.91 -14.33
CA LEU A 606 17.01 -3.84 -14.69
C LEU A 606 17.83 -3.27 -15.86
N ASN A 607 19.14 -3.10 -15.65
CA ASN A 607 20.08 -2.60 -16.64
C ASN A 607 19.71 -1.25 -17.28
N ARG A 608 18.89 -0.42 -16.58
CA ARG A 608 18.46 0.90 -17.06
C ARG A 608 18.62 1.98 -15.97
N PRO A 609 19.87 2.34 -15.62
CA PRO A 609 20.13 3.32 -14.55
C PRO A 609 19.59 4.72 -14.86
N GLU A 610 19.66 5.18 -16.09
CA GLU A 610 19.13 6.48 -16.51
C GLU A 610 17.60 6.54 -16.37
N ALA A 611 16.89 5.51 -16.82
CA ALA A 611 15.43 5.41 -16.66
C ALA A 611 15.05 5.33 -15.18
N THR A 612 15.89 4.72 -14.33
CA THR A 612 15.69 4.69 -12.88
C THR A 612 15.86 6.07 -12.27
N ALA A 613 16.93 6.79 -12.61
CA ALA A 613 17.20 8.15 -12.14
C ALA A 613 16.12 9.16 -12.58
N ALA A 614 15.52 8.94 -13.74
CA ALA A 614 14.43 9.79 -14.23
C ALA A 614 13.16 9.69 -13.35
N VAL A 615 12.91 8.53 -12.72
CA VAL A 615 11.67 8.29 -11.95
C VAL A 615 11.89 8.20 -10.44
N ILE A 616 13.13 8.11 -9.95
CA ILE A 616 13.44 8.12 -8.51
C ILE A 616 14.36 9.31 -8.22
N ARG A 617 13.82 10.32 -7.50
CA ARG A 617 14.57 11.51 -7.09
C ARG A 617 14.45 11.69 -5.58
N ASP A 618 15.56 11.80 -4.86
CA ASP A 618 15.62 11.96 -3.40
C ASP A 618 14.79 10.93 -2.61
N GLY A 619 14.72 9.70 -3.17
CA GLY A 619 13.93 8.61 -2.62
C GLY A 619 12.42 8.71 -2.87
N TRP A 620 11.97 9.69 -3.66
CA TRP A 620 10.61 9.81 -4.15
C TRP A 620 10.48 9.15 -5.53
N TYR A 621 9.49 8.27 -5.66
CA TYR A 621 9.10 7.70 -6.94
C TYR A 621 8.08 8.61 -7.63
N ILE A 622 8.37 9.00 -8.85
CA ILE A 622 7.55 9.84 -9.72
C ILE A 622 6.63 8.92 -10.53
N THR A 623 5.32 8.97 -10.25
CA THR A 623 4.38 7.99 -10.82
C THR A 623 4.01 8.26 -12.28
N GLY A 624 4.04 9.52 -12.69
CA GLY A 624 3.44 9.97 -13.95
C GLY A 624 1.91 10.12 -13.90
N ASP A 625 1.27 9.85 -12.75
CA ASP A 625 -0.16 10.07 -12.54
C ASP A 625 -0.40 11.44 -11.90
N ILE A 626 -1.44 12.13 -12.35
CA ILE A 626 -1.87 13.44 -11.85
C ILE A 626 -3.04 13.23 -10.89
N GLY A 627 -3.06 13.99 -9.80
CA GLY A 627 -4.15 13.92 -8.83
C GLY A 627 -4.07 15.01 -7.79
N ARG A 628 -4.93 14.92 -6.79
CA ARG A 628 -5.03 15.90 -5.71
C ARG A 628 -5.33 15.24 -4.37
N PHE A 629 -4.89 15.88 -3.28
CA PHE A 629 -5.35 15.56 -1.93
C PHE A 629 -6.64 16.32 -1.61
N ASP A 630 -7.51 15.67 -0.85
CA ASP A 630 -8.51 16.39 -0.07
C ASP A 630 -7.95 16.79 1.32
N GLU A 631 -8.74 17.55 2.09
CA GLU A 631 -8.36 18.00 3.45
C GLU A 631 -8.15 16.84 4.43
N GLU A 632 -8.74 15.66 4.18
CA GLU A 632 -8.63 14.48 5.02
C GLU A 632 -7.48 13.54 4.59
N GLY A 633 -6.79 13.88 3.50
CA GLY A 633 -5.62 13.16 2.99
C GLY A 633 -5.94 11.97 2.10
N PHE A 634 -7.17 11.88 1.56
CA PHE A 634 -7.48 10.96 0.47
C PHE A 634 -6.98 11.52 -0.85
N ILE A 635 -6.55 10.63 -1.73
CA ILE A 635 -6.03 11.00 -3.04
C ILE A 635 -7.04 10.63 -4.12
N THR A 636 -7.32 11.56 -5.01
CA THR A 636 -8.09 11.31 -6.24
C THR A 636 -7.15 11.44 -7.43
N ILE A 637 -7.06 10.41 -8.27
CA ILE A 637 -6.37 10.50 -9.56
C ILE A 637 -7.33 11.19 -10.53
N THR A 638 -6.82 12.21 -11.20
CA THR A 638 -7.59 12.97 -12.20
C THR A 638 -7.17 12.61 -13.62
N ASP A 639 -5.88 12.33 -13.86
CA ASP A 639 -5.39 11.88 -15.16
C ASP A 639 -3.95 11.28 -15.07
N ARG A 640 -3.34 11.04 -16.23
CA ARG A 640 -1.92 10.69 -16.38
C ARG A 640 -1.18 11.77 -17.15
N LEU A 641 0.06 12.06 -16.76
CA LEU A 641 0.89 13.05 -17.44
C LEU A 641 1.05 12.74 -18.95
N SER A 642 1.11 11.44 -19.32
CA SER A 642 1.16 10.99 -20.71
C SER A 642 -0.16 11.12 -21.47
N ARG A 643 -1.24 11.52 -20.80
CA ARG A 643 -2.58 11.74 -21.36
C ARG A 643 -3.01 13.19 -21.34
N PHE A 644 -2.07 14.10 -21.19
CA PHE A 644 -2.28 15.52 -21.42
C PHE A 644 -1.78 15.92 -22.79
N SER A 645 -2.45 16.89 -23.34
CA SER A 645 -2.01 17.58 -24.56
C SER A 645 -1.81 19.04 -24.27
N LYS A 646 -0.77 19.63 -24.87
CA LYS A 646 -0.49 21.05 -24.73
C LYS A 646 -1.14 21.82 -25.88
N ILE A 647 -2.34 22.33 -25.64
CA ILE A 647 -3.15 23.01 -26.65
C ILE A 647 -3.19 24.50 -26.34
N GLY A 648 -2.64 25.32 -27.24
CA GLY A 648 -2.61 26.78 -27.04
C GLY A 648 -1.85 27.21 -25.78
N GLY A 649 -0.92 26.39 -25.28
CA GLY A 649 -0.17 26.62 -24.04
C GLY A 649 -0.80 26.03 -22.78
N GLU A 650 -2.05 25.57 -22.83
CA GLU A 650 -2.73 24.94 -21.70
C GLU A 650 -2.59 23.40 -21.72
N MET A 651 -2.50 22.81 -20.54
CA MET A 651 -2.50 21.35 -20.36
C MET A 651 -3.92 20.83 -20.31
N VAL A 652 -4.32 20.07 -21.34
CA VAL A 652 -5.68 19.53 -21.52
C VAL A 652 -5.74 18.06 -21.12
N PRO A 653 -6.47 17.68 -20.06
CA PRO A 653 -6.57 16.30 -19.58
C PRO A 653 -7.55 15.49 -20.44
N HIS A 654 -7.06 14.39 -21.05
CA HIS A 654 -7.88 13.54 -21.91
C HIS A 654 -8.95 12.78 -21.13
N GLN A 655 -8.60 12.28 -19.92
CA GLN A 655 -9.51 11.49 -19.10
C GLN A 655 -10.76 12.28 -18.70
N ARG A 656 -10.61 13.56 -18.40
CA ARG A 656 -11.75 14.40 -18.03
C ARG A 656 -12.77 14.52 -19.16
N ILE A 657 -12.29 14.62 -20.38
CA ILE A 657 -13.14 14.69 -21.58
C ILE A 657 -13.83 13.34 -21.82
N GLU A 658 -13.11 12.23 -21.66
CA GLU A 658 -13.68 10.88 -21.75
C GLU A 658 -14.76 10.64 -20.70
N ASP A 659 -14.53 11.05 -19.45
CA ASP A 659 -15.50 10.90 -18.37
C ASP A 659 -16.81 11.64 -18.69
N GLU A 660 -16.74 12.87 -19.24
CA GLU A 660 -17.91 13.63 -19.67
C GLU A 660 -18.63 12.98 -20.87
N LEU A 661 -17.87 12.49 -21.86
CA LEU A 661 -18.43 11.76 -23.00
C LEU A 661 -19.18 10.50 -22.57
N HIS A 662 -18.60 9.70 -21.65
CA HIS A 662 -19.28 8.51 -21.12
C HIS A 662 -20.55 8.85 -20.32
N GLN A 663 -20.55 9.97 -19.58
CA GLN A 663 -21.76 10.45 -18.90
C GLN A 663 -22.85 10.87 -19.90
N ILE A 664 -22.51 11.56 -20.99
CA ILE A 664 -23.45 11.93 -22.05
C ILE A 664 -24.05 10.68 -22.69
N LEU A 665 -23.22 9.67 -22.96
CA LEU A 665 -23.59 8.42 -23.59
C LEU A 665 -24.32 7.45 -22.64
N GLY A 666 -24.42 7.77 -21.34
CA GLY A 666 -25.12 6.97 -20.33
C GLY A 666 -24.54 5.56 -20.16
N THR A 667 -23.24 5.38 -20.44
CA THR A 667 -22.59 4.07 -20.41
C THR A 667 -21.45 4.00 -19.39
N SER A 668 -21.34 2.86 -18.73
CA SER A 668 -20.17 2.50 -17.92
C SER A 668 -19.11 1.71 -18.71
N GLU A 669 -19.41 1.32 -19.94
CA GLU A 669 -18.45 0.67 -20.82
C GLU A 669 -17.56 1.73 -21.48
N ARG A 670 -16.26 1.38 -21.63
CA ARG A 670 -15.35 2.29 -22.33
C ARG A 670 -15.55 2.15 -23.82
N ILE A 671 -16.27 3.12 -24.41
CA ILE A 671 -16.59 3.16 -25.84
C ILE A 671 -15.89 4.31 -26.57
N CYS A 672 -15.21 5.20 -25.88
CA CYS A 672 -14.42 6.25 -26.48
C CYS A 672 -13.07 6.43 -25.75
N VAL A 673 -12.09 6.95 -26.49
CA VAL A 673 -10.77 7.35 -25.97
C VAL A 673 -10.32 8.62 -26.67
N VAL A 674 -9.77 9.55 -25.88
CA VAL A 674 -9.24 10.83 -26.37
C VAL A 674 -7.74 10.74 -26.58
N SER A 675 -7.27 11.30 -27.68
CA SER A 675 -5.86 11.48 -28.02
C SER A 675 -5.63 12.89 -28.59
N ALA A 676 -4.41 13.19 -28.95
CA ALA A 676 -4.12 14.43 -29.67
C ALA A 676 -3.16 14.19 -30.83
N VAL A 677 -3.28 15.06 -31.82
CA VAL A 677 -2.44 15.09 -33.00
C VAL A 677 -1.86 16.50 -33.17
N PRO A 678 -0.72 16.64 -33.85
CA PRO A 678 -0.13 17.96 -34.12
C PRO A 678 -1.10 18.89 -34.85
N ASP A 679 -1.10 20.18 -34.47
CA ASP A 679 -1.87 21.26 -35.10
C ASP A 679 -0.99 22.49 -35.26
N GLU A 680 -0.93 23.06 -36.46
CA GLU A 680 -0.04 24.18 -36.78
C GLU A 680 -0.35 25.47 -36.00
N ARG A 681 -1.62 25.68 -35.58
CA ARG A 681 -2.06 26.91 -34.90
C ARG A 681 -2.01 26.81 -33.39
N ARG A 682 -2.26 25.61 -32.83
CA ARG A 682 -2.44 25.38 -31.39
C ARG A 682 -1.38 24.46 -30.80
N GLY A 683 -0.43 23.98 -31.58
CA GLY A 683 0.54 22.98 -31.23
C GLY A 683 -0.03 21.57 -31.31
N GLU A 684 -1.12 21.29 -30.60
CA GLU A 684 -1.88 20.03 -30.69
C GLU A 684 -3.37 20.30 -30.79
N ARG A 685 -4.14 19.32 -31.32
CA ARG A 685 -5.61 19.30 -31.28
C ARG A 685 -6.12 17.93 -30.84
N LEU A 686 -7.25 17.93 -30.15
CA LEU A 686 -7.86 16.71 -29.62
C LEU A 686 -8.52 15.91 -30.75
N VAL A 687 -8.45 14.55 -30.58
CA VAL A 687 -9.10 13.58 -31.42
C VAL A 687 -9.78 12.55 -30.54
N VAL A 688 -11.03 12.18 -30.85
CA VAL A 688 -11.80 11.17 -30.14
C VAL A 688 -11.94 9.94 -31.04
N LEU A 689 -11.40 8.80 -30.60
CA LEU A 689 -11.67 7.50 -31.20
C LEU A 689 -12.81 6.84 -30.43
N HIS A 690 -13.83 6.35 -31.14
CA HIS A 690 -14.98 5.71 -30.49
C HIS A 690 -15.47 4.48 -31.28
N THR A 691 -16.03 3.51 -30.58
CA THR A 691 -16.75 2.40 -31.22
C THR A 691 -18.07 2.89 -31.79
N PRO A 692 -18.75 2.12 -32.67
CA PRO A 692 -20.04 2.49 -33.19
C PRO A 692 -21.01 2.92 -32.09
N LEU A 693 -21.59 4.11 -32.21
CA LEU A 693 -22.53 4.67 -31.25
C LEU A 693 -23.96 4.16 -31.55
N ASN A 694 -24.83 4.21 -30.52
CA ASN A 694 -26.24 3.94 -30.71
C ASN A 694 -26.88 4.99 -31.65
N ALA A 695 -27.98 4.63 -32.29
CA ALA A 695 -28.66 5.47 -33.30
C ALA A 695 -29.07 6.86 -32.81
N ASP A 696 -29.18 7.05 -31.50
CA ASP A 696 -29.58 8.32 -30.86
C ASP A 696 -28.45 9.35 -30.79
N PHE A 697 -27.20 8.97 -31.09
CA PHE A 697 -26.04 9.86 -30.98
C PHE A 697 -25.31 9.98 -32.31
N ASP A 698 -25.13 11.20 -32.77
CA ASP A 698 -24.21 11.54 -33.85
C ASP A 698 -22.99 12.30 -33.32
N GLN A 699 -21.93 12.33 -34.11
CA GLN A 699 -20.66 12.99 -33.73
C GLN A 699 -20.83 14.49 -33.48
N ALA A 700 -21.65 15.16 -34.31
CA ALA A 700 -21.89 16.61 -34.18
C ALA A 700 -22.78 16.92 -32.96
N GLY A 701 -23.71 16.02 -32.62
CA GLY A 701 -24.54 16.09 -31.42
C GLY A 701 -23.70 15.92 -30.16
N LEU A 702 -22.78 14.94 -30.14
CA LEU A 702 -21.87 14.71 -29.03
C LEU A 702 -20.96 15.94 -28.77
N ALA A 703 -20.36 16.50 -29.82
CA ALA A 703 -19.49 17.68 -29.70
C ALA A 703 -20.29 18.91 -29.15
N ARG A 704 -21.52 19.10 -29.59
CA ARG A 704 -22.41 20.19 -29.08
C ARG A 704 -22.75 19.96 -27.61
N THR A 705 -23.20 18.75 -27.26
CA THR A 705 -23.59 18.42 -25.89
C THR A 705 -22.39 18.51 -24.94
N LEU A 706 -21.20 18.08 -25.36
CA LEU A 706 -19.96 18.25 -24.58
C LEU A 706 -19.67 19.73 -24.32
N GLY A 707 -19.91 20.61 -25.28
CA GLY A 707 -19.78 22.08 -25.13
C GLY A 707 -20.69 22.68 -24.06
N THR A 708 -21.80 22.03 -23.69
CA THR A 708 -22.71 22.48 -22.61
C THR A 708 -22.31 22.02 -21.22
N ARG A 709 -21.29 21.18 -21.10
CA ARG A 709 -20.83 20.58 -19.82
C ARG A 709 -19.90 21.46 -19.00
N GLY A 710 -19.68 22.72 -19.41
CA GLY A 710 -18.85 23.67 -18.68
C GLY A 710 -17.33 23.39 -18.77
N LEU A 711 -16.90 22.62 -19.76
CA LEU A 711 -15.49 22.44 -20.06
C LEU A 711 -14.93 23.68 -20.74
N PRO A 712 -13.65 24.05 -20.50
CA PRO A 712 -12.99 25.14 -21.24
C PRO A 712 -13.03 24.90 -22.75
N ASN A 713 -13.15 25.96 -23.55
CA ASN A 713 -13.24 25.84 -25.00
C ASN A 713 -12.06 25.11 -25.66
N LEU A 714 -10.86 25.20 -25.07
CA LEU A 714 -9.68 24.50 -25.55
C LEU A 714 -9.72 22.97 -25.32
N TRP A 715 -10.63 22.53 -24.43
CA TRP A 715 -10.82 21.11 -24.11
C TRP A 715 -11.89 20.44 -24.99
N LEU A 716 -12.49 21.19 -25.89
CA LEU A 716 -13.55 20.67 -26.74
C LEU A 716 -12.97 20.17 -28.06
N PRO A 717 -13.10 18.84 -28.37
CA PRO A 717 -12.78 18.32 -29.70
C PRO A 717 -13.69 18.94 -30.75
N GLY A 718 -13.18 19.24 -31.92
CA GLY A 718 -13.97 19.65 -33.04
C GLY A 718 -14.94 18.55 -33.51
N SER A 719 -16.07 18.92 -34.10
CA SER A 719 -17.05 17.94 -34.61
C SER A 719 -16.48 16.99 -35.67
N ARG A 720 -15.41 17.42 -36.37
CA ARG A 720 -14.68 16.62 -37.36
C ARG A 720 -13.56 15.73 -36.76
N ASP A 721 -13.31 15.87 -35.48
CA ASP A 721 -12.24 15.16 -34.78
C ASP A 721 -12.72 13.89 -34.04
N PHE A 722 -13.95 13.44 -34.33
CA PHE A 722 -14.50 12.18 -33.86
C PHE A 722 -14.37 11.12 -34.96
N PHE A 723 -13.74 9.99 -34.65
CA PHE A 723 -13.45 8.91 -35.59
C PHE A 723 -13.98 7.57 -35.06
N VAL A 724 -14.68 6.83 -35.93
CA VAL A 724 -15.20 5.50 -35.61
C VAL A 724 -14.10 4.47 -35.78
N VAL A 725 -13.93 3.61 -34.77
CA VAL A 725 -13.05 2.43 -34.83
C VAL A 725 -13.89 1.18 -34.54
N PRO A 726 -13.58 0.02 -35.13
CA PRO A 726 -14.32 -1.23 -34.89
C PRO A 726 -14.27 -1.63 -33.40
N GLU A 727 -13.11 -1.49 -32.78
CA GLU A 727 -12.84 -1.72 -31.37
C GLU A 727 -11.72 -0.80 -30.87
N LEU A 728 -11.76 -0.45 -29.57
CA LEU A 728 -10.70 0.34 -28.99
C LEU A 728 -9.45 -0.53 -28.77
N PRO A 729 -8.25 -0.04 -29.10
CA PRO A 729 -7.01 -0.78 -28.87
C PRO A 729 -6.80 -1.05 -27.38
N VAL A 730 -6.65 -2.32 -27.00
CA VAL A 730 -6.37 -2.73 -25.64
C VAL A 730 -5.15 -3.65 -25.59
N LEU A 731 -4.37 -3.51 -24.52
CA LEU A 731 -3.28 -4.42 -24.20
C LEU A 731 -3.83 -5.77 -23.72
N GLY A 732 -3.03 -6.82 -23.74
CA GLY A 732 -3.38 -8.13 -23.19
C GLY A 732 -3.82 -8.12 -21.72
N SER A 733 -3.52 -7.03 -20.99
CA SER A 733 -4.00 -6.77 -19.63
C SER A 733 -5.41 -6.18 -19.55
N GLY A 734 -6.05 -5.87 -20.69
CA GLY A 734 -7.35 -5.17 -20.76
C GLY A 734 -7.26 -3.64 -20.68
N LYS A 735 -6.06 -3.08 -20.48
CA LYS A 735 -5.86 -1.62 -20.48
C LYS A 735 -5.77 -1.07 -21.89
N VAL A 736 -6.20 0.20 -22.07
CA VAL A 736 -6.07 0.89 -23.37
C VAL A 736 -4.62 0.95 -23.80
N ASP A 737 -4.34 0.59 -25.04
CA ASP A 737 -3.03 0.76 -25.68
C ASP A 737 -2.91 2.19 -26.21
N LEU A 738 -2.42 3.10 -25.37
CA LEU A 738 -2.27 4.52 -25.69
C LEU A 738 -1.34 4.77 -26.87
N LYS A 739 -0.37 3.89 -27.12
CA LYS A 739 0.53 4.01 -28.27
C LYS A 739 -0.25 3.76 -29.56
N ARG A 740 -0.98 2.66 -29.62
CA ARG A 740 -1.80 2.31 -30.78
C ARG A 740 -2.94 3.31 -31.00
N VAL A 741 -3.54 3.83 -29.92
CA VAL A 741 -4.52 4.93 -29.97
C VAL A 741 -3.91 6.16 -30.66
N LYS A 742 -2.70 6.57 -30.28
CA LYS A 742 -2.03 7.75 -30.86
C LYS A 742 -1.66 7.50 -32.33
N GLU A 743 -1.19 6.31 -32.67
CA GLU A 743 -0.91 5.90 -34.06
C GLU A 743 -2.19 5.97 -34.92
N LEU A 744 -3.31 5.36 -34.45
CA LEU A 744 -4.59 5.40 -35.14
C LEU A 744 -5.11 6.83 -35.30
N ALA A 745 -5.01 7.67 -34.25
CA ALA A 745 -5.41 9.06 -34.34
C ALA A 745 -4.62 9.83 -35.42
N LEU A 746 -3.31 9.57 -35.53
CA LEU A 746 -2.47 10.14 -36.56
C LEU A 746 -2.82 9.59 -37.96
N GLU A 747 -3.06 8.30 -38.10
CA GLU A 747 -3.48 7.66 -39.35
C GLU A 747 -4.80 8.26 -39.87
N MET A 748 -5.82 8.34 -39.01
CA MET A 748 -7.16 8.84 -39.37
C MET A 748 -7.23 10.33 -39.64
N THR A 749 -6.28 11.11 -39.13
CA THR A 749 -6.22 12.55 -39.37
C THR A 749 -5.37 12.94 -40.59
N ARG A 750 -4.59 12.00 -41.18
CA ARG A 750 -3.81 12.20 -42.40
C ARG A 750 -4.58 11.82 -43.67
N GLY A 751 -5.64 11.04 -43.55
CA GLY A 751 -6.56 10.67 -44.63
C GLY A 751 -7.75 11.61 -44.67
#